data_6db934e68cfa54917a83bb27c90c17f5
#
_entry.id   6db934e68cfa54917a83bb27c90c17f5
#
_cell.length_a   1.000
_cell.length_b   1.000
_cell.length_c   1.000
_cell.angle_alpha   90.00
_cell.angle_beta   90.00
_cell.angle_gamma   90.00
#
_symmetry.space_group_name_H-M   'P 1'
#
loop_
_entity.id
_entity.type
_entity.pdbx_description
1 polymer ?
#
loop_
_entity_poly.entity_id
_entity_poly.type
_entity_poly.pdbx_seq_one_letter_code
_entity_poly.pdbx_strand_id
1 'polypeptide(L)'
;MNYGSVVQDVLKASGFSELNPVQKAALDAGLLDGKNMVLAAATASGKTLVAEMAMLKALQARKKTLYIVPLKALASEKYAEFKEKYTSMGIRVAMSVGDKDSSEPWLAGFDIIIVTSEKLDSILRHGADWMAAVGLVVADEVHLIDSPDRGPTLEVILTRLKQLIDPQILALSATISNHDEIAGWLGAVPVRSDYRPVKLYTGVFHANEVHWHPEKPKLTLAADLPPVFELVRDSLKKDKQSLVFVYTRKNAESLAEKLGDLIRPTLSPQGRSELAKLSYDVSHVLEHRTKQCEKLARCIQGGAAFHHAGLVARQRKAIEDAFRSGKIRVICATPTLAAGVNLPAYRVIIRDFRRFSSMRGMDYIPVLEVQQMAGRAGRPKYDTEGEAILISKSGDEAKKFWNEYVTGEPERILSKLGVEPVLRMHLLGLISSSGSTSKERLLDFFSKTFYAHQYKDMSALSREIDNVLGRLEQFGFIEVSGGESEGNFGEFMAASNLENDGSVIKSTRMGRRVAELYIDPLSANHIIESLHSLNESMGMIGILHILSGCVEMPGMSIRKKDIEGDDGETINDFIARYSSQLAGKIPNDWEPGYEDFIRSVKVVRLLNEWSEEAGEDTLMEDFGVTPGELRARIEIADWLFYSMTEIAGLLGLKDMLSSIRKARIRVKYGIREELLPFVKLRNIGRVRARALFNNGYTTLGKLRNAPLTSLTNILGPKTAKDLKAQLSGPAGEKQAVQETLEDT
;
A
#
# COMPACT_ATOMS: atom_id res chain seq x y z
N MET A 1 27.93 27.97 14.23
CA MET A 1 26.84 27.20 14.92
C MET A 1 27.42 25.86 15.32
N ASN A 2 27.16 25.42 16.56
CA ASN A 2 27.77 24.19 17.06
C ASN A 2 26.89 22.98 16.63
N TYR A 3 27.10 22.49 15.40
CA TYR A 3 26.38 21.28 14.91
C TYR A 3 26.78 20.00 15.65
N GLY A 4 27.83 20.06 16.51
CA GLY A 4 28.37 18.90 17.18
C GLY A 4 27.40 18.22 18.12
N SER A 5 26.49 18.97 18.78
CA SER A 5 25.52 18.36 19.70
C SER A 5 24.47 17.48 18.98
N VAL A 6 23.88 17.98 17.87
CA VAL A 6 22.88 17.22 17.12
C VAL A 6 23.46 15.92 16.56
N VAL A 7 24.66 16.02 15.96
CA VAL A 7 25.36 14.85 15.39
C VAL A 7 25.68 13.83 16.50
N GLN A 8 26.20 14.31 17.64
CA GLN A 8 26.51 13.45 18.77
C GLN A 8 25.28 12.76 19.37
N ASP A 9 24.17 13.50 19.50
CA ASP A 9 22.91 12.95 20.01
C ASP A 9 22.36 11.83 19.10
N VAL A 10 22.41 12.03 17.76
CA VAL A 10 21.98 11.02 16.80
C VAL A 10 22.89 9.80 16.81
N LEU A 11 24.21 10.01 16.80
CA LEU A 11 25.19 8.92 16.88
C LEU A 11 25.01 8.08 18.15
N LYS A 12 24.86 8.74 19.32
CA LYS A 12 24.63 8.09 20.60
C LYS A 12 23.32 7.30 20.60
N ALA A 13 22.21 7.90 20.14
CA ALA A 13 20.91 7.24 20.07
C ALA A 13 20.89 6.04 19.12
N SER A 14 21.74 6.05 18.09
CA SER A 14 21.84 5.00 17.08
C SER A 14 22.95 3.98 17.34
N GLY A 15 23.77 4.18 18.38
CA GLY A 15 24.87 3.28 18.75
C GLY A 15 26.04 3.29 17.79
N PHE A 16 26.27 4.42 17.08
CA PHE A 16 27.40 4.63 16.18
C PHE A 16 28.45 5.56 16.82
N SER A 17 29.72 5.31 16.51
CA SER A 17 30.85 6.12 16.99
C SER A 17 31.24 7.25 16.01
N GLU A 18 30.96 7.07 14.72
CA GLU A 18 31.37 8.01 13.67
C GLU A 18 30.40 8.03 12.50
N LEU A 19 30.46 9.11 11.73
CA LEU A 19 29.69 9.28 10.52
C LEU A 19 30.35 8.56 9.34
N ASN A 20 29.53 7.93 8.52
CA ASN A 20 29.96 7.35 7.26
C ASN A 20 30.08 8.41 6.14
N PRO A 21 30.64 8.06 4.97
CA PRO A 21 30.85 9.02 3.87
C PRO A 21 29.56 9.68 3.37
N VAL A 22 28.42 8.97 3.35
CA VAL A 22 27.13 9.54 2.91
C VAL A 22 26.67 10.65 3.87
N GLN A 23 26.81 10.40 5.16
CA GLN A 23 26.40 11.33 6.21
C GLN A 23 27.31 12.56 6.25
N LYS A 24 28.63 12.38 6.07
CA LYS A 24 29.59 13.49 5.95
C LYS A 24 29.29 14.36 4.73
N ALA A 25 29.08 13.74 3.56
CA ALA A 25 28.75 14.47 2.34
C ALA A 25 27.44 15.29 2.47
N ALA A 26 26.42 14.75 3.16
CA ALA A 26 25.19 15.49 3.41
C ALA A 26 25.40 16.69 4.33
N LEU A 27 26.23 16.55 5.38
CA LEU A 27 26.58 17.68 6.27
C LEU A 27 27.36 18.75 5.53
N ASP A 28 28.38 18.37 4.75
CA ASP A 28 29.21 19.27 3.98
C ASP A 28 28.40 20.03 2.92
N ALA A 29 27.32 19.41 2.40
CA ALA A 29 26.40 20.03 1.47
C ALA A 29 25.39 21.00 2.12
N GLY A 30 25.41 21.15 3.45
CA GLY A 30 24.57 22.10 4.18
C GLY A 30 23.26 21.56 4.73
N LEU A 31 23.17 20.28 5.04
CA LEU A 31 21.99 19.64 5.63
C LEU A 31 21.48 20.41 6.86
N LEU A 32 22.37 20.76 7.79
CA LEU A 32 22.03 21.42 9.05
C LEU A 32 21.95 22.96 8.92
N ASP A 33 22.23 23.50 7.75
CA ASP A 33 22.05 24.93 7.42
C ASP A 33 20.65 25.21 6.86
N GLY A 34 19.78 24.19 6.81
CA GLY A 34 18.41 24.33 6.34
C GLY A 34 18.26 24.26 4.81
N LYS A 35 19.31 23.87 4.07
CA LYS A 35 19.20 23.71 2.61
C LYS A 35 18.34 22.50 2.26
N ASN A 36 17.51 22.65 1.23
CA ASN A 36 16.84 21.51 0.61
C ASN A 36 17.89 20.56 0.01
N MET A 37 17.64 19.26 0.07
CA MET A 37 18.60 18.25 -0.38
C MET A 37 17.93 17.06 -1.04
N VAL A 38 18.50 16.57 -2.13
CA VAL A 38 18.20 15.26 -2.71
C VAL A 38 19.39 14.35 -2.49
N LEU A 39 19.20 13.33 -1.65
CA LEU A 39 20.25 12.37 -1.31
C LEU A 39 19.98 11.05 -2.04
N ALA A 40 20.75 10.78 -3.10
CA ALA A 40 20.73 9.54 -3.86
C ALA A 40 21.86 8.62 -3.39
N ALA A 41 21.50 7.53 -2.70
CA ALA A 41 22.49 6.59 -2.19
C ALA A 41 21.92 5.18 -2.07
N ALA A 42 22.78 4.19 -2.11
CA ALA A 42 22.41 2.77 -2.08
C ALA A 42 21.55 2.41 -0.84
N THR A 43 20.81 1.32 -0.92
CA THR A 43 20.08 0.77 0.24
C THR A 43 21.08 0.41 1.35
N ALA A 44 20.69 0.63 2.61
CA ALA A 44 21.51 0.44 3.82
C ALA A 44 22.74 1.34 3.93
N SER A 45 22.88 2.40 3.11
CA SER A 45 23.98 3.37 3.19
C SER A 45 23.89 4.36 4.37
N GLY A 46 22.81 4.30 5.17
CA GLY A 46 22.61 5.19 6.32
C GLY A 46 21.86 6.47 6.02
N LYS A 47 21.06 6.54 4.94
CA LYS A 47 20.17 7.67 4.60
C LYS A 47 19.24 8.07 5.74
N THR A 48 18.68 7.09 6.48
CA THR A 48 17.82 7.39 7.63
C THR A 48 18.52 8.22 8.69
N LEU A 49 19.80 7.97 8.96
CA LEU A 49 20.56 8.75 9.94
C LEU A 49 20.75 10.20 9.50
N VAL A 50 20.87 10.46 8.19
CA VAL A 50 20.88 11.81 7.62
C VAL A 50 19.55 12.51 7.92
N ALA A 51 18.43 11.82 7.71
CA ALA A 51 17.12 12.36 8.08
C ALA A 51 17.00 12.63 9.59
N GLU A 52 17.47 11.71 10.43
CA GLU A 52 17.46 11.87 11.88
C GLU A 52 18.25 13.12 12.34
N MET A 53 19.39 13.42 11.72
CA MET A 53 20.15 14.65 11.99
C MET A 53 19.33 15.91 11.63
N ALA A 54 18.69 15.93 10.46
CA ALA A 54 17.84 17.04 10.06
C ALA A 54 16.63 17.19 10.97
N MET A 55 16.00 16.06 11.37
CA MET A 55 14.85 16.03 12.29
C MET A 55 15.21 16.65 13.64
N LEU A 56 16.29 16.19 14.30
CA LEU A 56 16.68 16.74 15.59
C LEU A 56 17.06 18.23 15.48
N LYS A 57 17.64 18.66 14.37
CA LYS A 57 17.92 20.09 14.11
C LYS A 57 16.63 20.91 14.03
N ALA A 58 15.61 20.44 13.32
CA ALA A 58 14.31 21.09 13.22
C ALA A 58 13.62 21.17 14.58
N LEU A 59 13.67 20.10 15.38
CA LEU A 59 13.10 20.05 16.72
C LEU A 59 13.79 21.02 17.69
N GLN A 60 15.11 21.20 17.60
CA GLN A 60 15.82 22.23 18.38
C GLN A 60 15.31 23.64 18.06
N ALA A 61 14.89 23.88 16.82
CA ALA A 61 14.25 25.12 16.38
C ALA A 61 12.72 25.18 16.74
N ARG A 62 12.22 24.23 17.52
CA ARG A 62 10.79 24.09 17.89
C ARG A 62 9.85 23.92 16.69
N LYS A 63 10.34 23.33 15.61
CA LYS A 63 9.58 23.02 14.42
C LYS A 63 9.21 21.52 14.40
N LYS A 64 8.05 21.20 13.87
CA LYS A 64 7.62 19.80 13.63
C LYS A 64 8.31 19.22 12.43
N THR A 65 8.39 17.90 12.39
CA THR A 65 8.94 17.14 11.26
C THR A 65 7.90 16.21 10.68
N LEU A 66 7.72 16.27 9.37
CA LEU A 66 6.98 15.27 8.60
C LEU A 66 7.95 14.26 7.98
N TYR A 67 7.67 12.97 8.18
CA TYR A 67 8.40 11.89 7.53
C TYR A 67 7.44 11.12 6.62
N ILE A 68 7.53 11.37 5.31
CA ILE A 68 6.67 10.77 4.30
C ILE A 68 7.27 9.45 3.85
N VAL A 69 6.47 8.39 3.90
CA VAL A 69 6.87 7.05 3.45
C VAL A 69 5.84 6.49 2.47
N PRO A 70 6.27 5.62 1.53
CA PRO A 70 5.35 5.11 0.52
C PRO A 70 4.40 4.01 1.00
N LEU A 71 4.70 3.34 2.13
CA LEU A 71 4.01 2.13 2.55
C LEU A 71 3.69 2.13 4.05
N LYS A 72 2.49 1.66 4.42
CA LYS A 72 2.08 1.46 5.82
C LYS A 72 3.09 0.61 6.63
N ALA A 73 3.67 -0.42 6.01
CA ALA A 73 4.66 -1.27 6.66
C ALA A 73 5.91 -0.50 7.05
N LEU A 74 6.43 0.34 6.14
CA LEU A 74 7.60 1.20 6.37
C LEU A 74 7.29 2.27 7.41
N ALA A 75 6.06 2.84 7.41
CA ALA A 75 5.61 3.76 8.45
C ALA A 75 5.66 3.10 9.84
N SER A 76 5.17 1.87 9.96
CA SER A 76 5.18 1.13 11.22
C SER A 76 6.60 0.81 11.70
N GLU A 77 7.51 0.48 10.77
CA GLU A 77 8.93 0.24 11.06
C GLU A 77 9.60 1.52 11.57
N LYS A 78 9.43 2.65 10.85
CA LYS A 78 10.00 3.94 11.25
C LYS A 78 9.41 4.48 12.55
N TYR A 79 8.12 4.28 12.77
CA TYR A 79 7.47 4.64 14.03
C TYR A 79 8.08 3.87 15.22
N ALA A 80 8.24 2.56 15.09
CA ALA A 80 8.85 1.76 16.15
C ALA A 80 10.31 2.19 16.42
N GLU A 81 11.09 2.38 15.33
CA GLU A 81 12.50 2.81 15.40
C GLU A 81 12.65 4.18 16.07
N PHE A 82 11.91 5.20 15.63
CA PHE A 82 12.05 6.56 16.16
C PHE A 82 11.47 6.67 17.58
N LYS A 83 10.39 5.94 17.87
CA LYS A 83 9.82 5.90 19.20
C LYS A 83 10.80 5.29 20.21
N GLU A 84 11.45 4.18 19.88
CA GLU A 84 12.46 3.55 20.73
C GLU A 84 13.65 4.48 20.97
N LYS A 85 14.17 5.12 19.91
CA LYS A 85 15.35 6.00 20.00
C LYS A 85 15.10 7.31 20.75
N TYR A 86 13.95 7.94 20.54
CA TYR A 86 13.77 9.35 20.90
C TYR A 86 12.77 9.63 22.03
N THR A 87 11.98 8.65 22.47
CA THR A 87 11.05 8.86 23.62
C THR A 87 11.79 9.24 24.90
N SER A 88 12.96 8.67 25.17
CA SER A 88 13.80 9.01 26.32
C SER A 88 14.33 10.46 26.30
N MET A 89 14.36 11.10 25.12
CA MET A 89 14.73 12.49 24.94
C MET A 89 13.54 13.45 25.05
N GLY A 90 12.34 12.95 25.40
CA GLY A 90 11.12 13.74 25.50
C GLY A 90 10.45 14.05 24.16
N ILE A 91 10.90 13.45 23.04
CA ILE A 91 10.35 13.67 21.69
C ILE A 91 9.15 12.74 21.49
N ARG A 92 8.03 13.33 21.07
CA ARG A 92 6.76 12.62 20.82
C ARG A 92 6.65 12.24 19.36
N VAL A 93 6.53 10.96 19.09
CA VAL A 93 6.45 10.40 17.72
C VAL A 93 5.03 9.92 17.48
N ALA A 94 4.45 10.29 16.36
CA ALA A 94 3.15 9.82 15.87
C ALA A 94 3.29 9.10 14.53
N MET A 95 2.33 8.22 14.26
CA MET A 95 2.14 7.61 12.94
C MET A 95 0.68 7.80 12.54
N SER A 96 0.46 8.33 11.34
CA SER A 96 -0.86 8.46 10.74
C SER A 96 -0.89 7.77 9.39
N VAL A 97 -1.63 6.68 9.32
CA VAL A 97 -1.79 5.84 8.12
C VAL A 97 -3.20 5.23 8.10
N GLY A 98 -3.76 5.03 6.94
CA GLY A 98 -5.04 4.33 6.79
C GLY A 98 -6.21 5.27 6.54
N ASP A 99 -7.07 5.51 7.53
CA ASP A 99 -8.26 6.34 7.38
C ASP A 99 -7.96 7.69 6.71
N LYS A 100 -8.76 8.04 5.71
CA LYS A 100 -8.52 9.20 4.86
C LYS A 100 -9.47 10.37 5.14
N ASP A 101 -10.48 10.21 6.00
CA ASP A 101 -11.51 11.22 6.23
C ASP A 101 -11.29 11.96 7.56
N SER A 102 -10.14 12.64 7.72
CA SER A 102 -9.84 13.42 8.91
C SER A 102 -8.67 14.37 8.73
N SER A 103 -8.76 15.61 9.30
CA SER A 103 -7.64 16.56 9.41
C SER A 103 -6.64 16.21 10.50
N GLU A 104 -6.92 15.17 11.30
CA GLU A 104 -6.04 14.67 12.36
C GLU A 104 -5.56 15.75 13.36
N PRO A 105 -6.44 16.50 14.05
CA PRO A 105 -6.02 17.58 14.95
C PRO A 105 -5.11 17.14 16.09
N TRP A 106 -5.22 15.88 16.51
CA TRP A 106 -4.39 15.28 17.58
C TRP A 106 -2.89 15.28 17.23
N LEU A 107 -2.53 15.31 15.95
CA LEU A 107 -1.14 15.40 15.48
C LEU A 107 -0.45 16.70 15.90
N ALA A 108 -1.23 17.74 16.22
CA ALA A 108 -0.70 18.98 16.81
C ALA A 108 0.13 18.72 18.08
N GLY A 109 -0.18 17.66 18.82
CA GLY A 109 0.54 17.25 20.04
C GLY A 109 1.87 16.55 19.83
N PHE A 110 2.32 16.27 18.59
CA PHE A 110 3.50 15.47 18.31
C PHE A 110 4.58 16.26 17.58
N ASP A 111 5.81 15.79 17.69
CA ASP A 111 7.02 16.47 17.24
C ASP A 111 7.53 15.86 15.92
N ILE A 112 7.51 14.52 15.81
CA ILE A 112 7.81 13.75 14.60
C ILE A 112 6.52 13.04 14.16
N ILE A 113 6.10 13.27 12.92
CA ILE A 113 4.88 12.71 12.35
C ILE A 113 5.24 11.88 11.13
N ILE A 114 5.03 10.57 11.21
CA ILE A 114 5.27 9.63 10.11
C ILE A 114 3.94 9.39 9.39
N VAL A 115 3.93 9.56 8.08
CA VAL A 115 2.69 9.57 7.30
C VAL A 115 2.91 8.97 5.90
N THR A 116 1.88 8.33 5.33
CA THR A 116 1.92 7.97 3.90
C THR A 116 1.52 9.15 3.02
N SER A 117 1.94 9.14 1.75
CA SER A 117 1.61 10.21 0.80
C SER A 117 0.10 10.42 0.68
N GLU A 118 -0.67 9.34 0.54
CA GLU A 118 -2.13 9.42 0.39
C GLU A 118 -2.80 9.98 1.64
N LYS A 119 -2.31 9.61 2.83
CA LYS A 119 -2.83 10.16 4.09
C LYS A 119 -2.50 11.63 4.25
N LEU A 120 -1.31 12.05 3.88
CA LEU A 120 -0.92 13.45 3.94
C LEU A 120 -1.73 14.31 2.96
N ASP A 121 -1.98 13.83 1.75
CA ASP A 121 -2.85 14.53 0.79
C ASP A 121 -4.27 14.69 1.35
N SER A 122 -4.81 13.63 1.96
CA SER A 122 -6.10 13.70 2.64
C SER A 122 -6.11 14.75 3.76
N ILE A 123 -5.11 14.75 4.65
CA ILE A 123 -4.97 15.75 5.72
C ILE A 123 -4.93 17.17 5.16
N LEU A 124 -4.20 17.38 4.06
CA LEU A 124 -4.12 18.68 3.40
C LEU A 124 -5.46 19.14 2.78
N ARG A 125 -6.29 18.19 2.31
CA ARG A 125 -7.65 18.51 1.78
C ARG A 125 -8.61 18.92 2.89
N HIS A 126 -8.47 18.38 4.09
CA HIS A 126 -9.31 18.72 5.25
C HIS A 126 -8.87 20.00 5.99
N GLY A 127 -7.75 20.60 5.62
CA GLY A 127 -7.21 21.80 6.27
C GLY A 127 -6.69 21.51 7.67
N ALA A 128 -5.38 21.35 7.82
CA ALA A 128 -4.73 21.04 9.09
C ALA A 128 -3.92 22.24 9.60
N ASP A 129 -4.40 22.97 10.58
CA ASP A 129 -3.76 24.17 11.14
C ASP A 129 -2.35 23.89 11.69
N TRP A 130 -2.13 22.68 12.25
CA TRP A 130 -0.84 22.28 12.79
C TRP A 130 0.26 22.20 11.75
N MET A 131 -0.08 22.15 10.46
CA MET A 131 0.86 22.07 9.34
C MET A 131 1.78 23.30 9.29
N ALA A 132 1.30 24.47 9.68
CA ALA A 132 2.10 25.71 9.74
C ALA A 132 3.32 25.63 10.67
N ALA A 133 3.31 24.69 11.63
CA ALA A 133 4.44 24.46 12.54
C ALA A 133 5.50 23.50 11.95
N VAL A 134 5.28 22.93 10.78
CA VAL A 134 6.24 22.02 10.13
C VAL A 134 7.41 22.82 9.55
N GLY A 135 8.62 22.45 9.90
CA GLY A 135 9.85 23.09 9.39
C GLY A 135 10.73 22.15 8.57
N LEU A 136 10.47 20.84 8.64
CA LEU A 136 11.19 19.85 7.85
C LEU A 136 10.20 18.81 7.28
N VAL A 137 10.37 18.52 5.99
CA VAL A 137 9.71 17.42 5.30
C VAL A 137 10.77 16.45 4.79
N VAL A 138 10.75 15.24 5.28
CA VAL A 138 11.53 14.13 4.75
C VAL A 138 10.66 13.31 3.81
N ALA A 139 11.01 13.23 2.54
CA ALA A 139 10.37 12.37 1.54
C ALA A 139 11.26 11.14 1.32
N ASP A 140 10.87 10.02 1.95
CA ASP A 140 11.63 8.77 1.79
C ASP A 140 11.20 8.04 0.51
N GLU A 141 12.16 7.39 -0.14
CA GLU A 141 12.00 6.67 -1.41
C GLU A 141 11.40 7.56 -2.53
N VAL A 142 11.91 8.81 -2.68
CA VAL A 142 11.38 9.80 -3.64
C VAL A 142 11.41 9.33 -5.10
N HIS A 143 12.23 8.33 -5.44
CA HIS A 143 12.23 7.71 -6.77
C HIS A 143 10.88 7.05 -7.14
N LEU A 144 9.99 6.84 -6.18
CA LEU A 144 8.62 6.38 -6.44
C LEU A 144 7.72 7.43 -7.13
N ILE A 145 8.23 8.63 -7.42
CA ILE A 145 7.58 9.56 -8.36
C ILE A 145 7.34 8.90 -9.73
N ASP A 146 8.17 7.94 -10.14
CA ASP A 146 7.94 7.14 -11.37
C ASP A 146 6.82 6.09 -11.25
N SER A 147 6.31 5.85 -10.05
CA SER A 147 5.19 4.92 -9.86
C SER A 147 3.88 5.51 -10.40
N PRO A 148 3.16 4.81 -11.32
CA PRO A 148 1.88 5.31 -11.83
C PRO A 148 0.84 5.58 -10.74
N ASP A 149 0.82 4.74 -9.69
CA ASP A 149 -0.21 4.81 -8.64
C ASP A 149 0.10 5.83 -7.54
N ARG A 150 1.38 6.07 -7.21
CA ARG A 150 1.81 6.83 -6.03
C ARG A 150 2.61 8.08 -6.36
N GLY A 151 3.32 8.05 -7.47
CA GLY A 151 4.21 9.13 -7.89
C GLY A 151 3.48 10.48 -7.98
N PRO A 152 2.37 10.56 -8.67
CA PRO A 152 1.63 11.81 -8.81
C PRO A 152 1.19 12.42 -7.48
N THR A 153 0.71 11.59 -6.55
CA THR A 153 0.33 12.07 -5.21
C THR A 153 1.53 12.65 -4.46
N LEU A 154 2.69 11.98 -4.50
CA LEU A 154 3.91 12.48 -3.87
C LEU A 154 4.39 13.78 -4.50
N GLU A 155 4.35 13.88 -5.83
CA GLU A 155 4.72 15.07 -6.59
C GLU A 155 3.83 16.27 -6.24
N VAL A 156 2.50 16.09 -6.26
CA VAL A 156 1.52 17.12 -5.89
C VAL A 156 1.71 17.58 -4.45
N ILE A 157 1.92 16.67 -3.51
CA ILE A 157 2.13 17.00 -2.10
C ILE A 157 3.40 17.82 -1.91
N LEU A 158 4.52 17.40 -2.48
CA LEU A 158 5.78 18.15 -2.35
C LEU A 158 5.68 19.55 -2.96
N THR A 159 5.02 19.68 -4.13
CA THR A 159 4.74 20.98 -4.75
C THR A 159 3.87 21.83 -3.85
N ARG A 160 2.80 21.26 -3.27
CA ARG A 160 1.87 21.96 -2.39
C ARG A 160 2.53 22.42 -1.08
N LEU A 161 3.33 21.57 -0.45
CA LEU A 161 4.04 21.93 0.79
C LEU A 161 5.03 23.08 0.57
N LYS A 162 5.75 23.08 -0.56
CA LYS A 162 6.63 24.21 -0.93
C LYS A 162 5.87 25.52 -1.04
N GLN A 163 4.65 25.51 -1.57
CA GLN A 163 3.84 26.72 -1.72
C GLN A 163 3.18 27.18 -0.42
N LEU A 164 2.75 26.25 0.44
CA LEU A 164 1.99 26.57 1.65
C LEU A 164 2.86 26.98 2.83
N ILE A 165 3.99 26.30 3.07
CA ILE A 165 4.77 26.44 4.30
C ILE A 165 6.27 26.61 4.06
N ASP A 166 6.73 26.40 2.83
CA ASP A 166 8.16 26.47 2.41
C ASP A 166 9.13 25.82 3.43
N PRO A 167 8.96 24.51 3.75
CA PRO A 167 9.79 23.83 4.72
C PRO A 167 11.14 23.44 4.11
N GLN A 168 12.13 23.13 4.92
CA GLN A 168 13.27 22.36 4.43
C GLN A 168 12.79 21.03 3.88
N ILE A 169 13.16 20.66 2.63
CA ILE A 169 12.82 19.37 2.02
C ILE A 169 14.07 18.52 1.92
N LEU A 170 14.03 17.34 2.54
CA LEU A 170 15.03 16.29 2.42
C LEU A 170 14.44 15.10 1.67
N ALA A 171 14.77 14.94 0.41
CA ALA A 171 14.34 13.83 -0.43
C ALA A 171 15.39 12.71 -0.42
N LEU A 172 15.03 11.54 0.06
CA LEU A 172 15.89 10.35 0.12
C LEU A 172 15.52 9.40 -1.02
N SER A 173 16.53 8.93 -1.75
CA SER A 173 16.36 8.05 -2.89
C SER A 173 17.31 6.86 -2.86
N ALA A 174 16.93 5.77 -3.53
CA ALA A 174 17.90 4.82 -4.06
C ALA A 174 18.80 5.52 -5.08
N THR A 175 19.84 4.84 -5.55
CA THR A 175 20.65 5.34 -6.67
C THR A 175 19.79 5.44 -7.92
N ILE A 176 19.69 6.64 -8.49
CA ILE A 176 18.92 6.96 -9.70
C ILE A 176 19.78 7.78 -10.66
N SER A 177 19.48 7.75 -11.97
CA SER A 177 20.30 8.42 -12.99
C SER A 177 20.10 9.94 -13.04
N ASN A 178 18.90 10.44 -12.73
CA ASN A 178 18.54 11.86 -12.86
C ASN A 178 18.22 12.56 -11.52
N HIS A 179 18.99 12.27 -10.48
CA HIS A 179 18.83 12.91 -9.15
C HIS A 179 19.02 14.43 -9.21
N ASP A 180 19.87 14.93 -10.12
CA ASP A 180 20.07 16.37 -10.34
C ASP A 180 18.80 17.07 -10.85
N GLU A 181 18.03 16.40 -11.69
CA GLU A 181 16.77 16.91 -12.22
C GLU A 181 15.70 17.05 -11.12
N ILE A 182 15.60 16.04 -10.23
CA ILE A 182 14.72 16.11 -9.06
C ILE A 182 15.22 17.24 -8.11
N ALA A 183 16.51 17.37 -7.94
CA ALA A 183 17.09 18.44 -7.14
C ALA A 183 16.77 19.84 -7.72
N GLY A 184 16.89 20.00 -9.04
CA GLY A 184 16.51 21.23 -9.74
C GLY A 184 15.04 21.61 -9.51
N TRP A 185 14.13 20.65 -9.61
CA TRP A 185 12.71 20.87 -9.32
C TRP A 185 12.46 21.31 -7.87
N LEU A 186 13.08 20.62 -6.89
CA LEU A 186 12.91 20.93 -5.48
C LEU A 186 13.68 22.19 -5.02
N GLY A 187 14.55 22.77 -5.86
CA GLY A 187 15.48 23.82 -5.45
C GLY A 187 16.45 23.31 -4.38
N ALA A 188 16.93 22.09 -4.56
CA ALA A 188 17.68 21.32 -3.58
C ALA A 188 19.16 21.11 -4.04
N VAL A 189 20.05 20.86 -3.08
CA VAL A 189 21.42 20.44 -3.36
C VAL A 189 21.42 18.94 -3.65
N PRO A 190 21.91 18.50 -4.83
CA PRO A 190 22.05 17.08 -5.12
C PRO A 190 23.26 16.49 -4.37
N VAL A 191 23.09 15.37 -3.72
CA VAL A 191 24.15 14.59 -3.08
C VAL A 191 24.03 13.14 -3.56
N ARG A 192 25.06 12.65 -4.24
CA ARG A 192 25.15 11.25 -4.68
C ARG A 192 26.28 10.54 -3.94
N SER A 193 26.04 9.31 -3.54
CA SER A 193 27.07 8.48 -2.93
C SER A 193 26.85 7.01 -3.26
N ASP A 194 27.92 6.36 -3.73
CA ASP A 194 27.93 4.93 -4.02
C ASP A 194 28.41 4.10 -2.80
N TYR A 195 28.62 4.76 -1.66
CA TYR A 195 29.06 4.10 -0.44
C TYR A 195 28.05 3.04 0.05
N ARG A 196 28.59 1.89 0.41
CA ARG A 196 27.86 0.81 1.09
C ARG A 196 28.66 0.30 2.29
N PRO A 197 28.02 0.09 3.46
CA PRO A 197 28.72 -0.46 4.64
C PRO A 197 29.16 -1.91 4.45
N VAL A 198 28.50 -2.65 3.57
CA VAL A 198 28.82 -4.03 3.19
C VAL A 198 29.08 -4.07 1.70
N LYS A 199 30.24 -4.55 1.30
CA LYS A 199 30.62 -4.64 -0.12
C LYS A 199 29.65 -5.57 -0.87
N LEU A 200 29.03 -5.08 -1.94
CA LEU A 200 28.14 -5.86 -2.78
C LEU A 200 28.88 -6.40 -3.99
N TYR A 201 28.76 -7.70 -4.21
CA TYR A 201 29.14 -8.34 -5.45
C TYR A 201 27.87 -8.73 -6.20
N THR A 202 27.68 -8.19 -7.38
CA THR A 202 26.59 -8.58 -8.28
C THR A 202 27.14 -9.50 -9.35
N GLY A 203 26.52 -10.65 -9.58
CA GLY A 203 27.03 -11.61 -10.55
C GLY A 203 25.92 -12.22 -11.41
N VAL A 204 26.32 -12.70 -12.58
CA VAL A 204 25.45 -13.47 -13.47
C VAL A 204 25.87 -14.93 -13.42
N PHE A 205 24.91 -15.80 -13.09
CA PHE A 205 25.08 -17.24 -13.15
C PHE A 205 24.76 -17.75 -14.55
N HIS A 206 25.72 -18.41 -15.16
CA HIS A 206 25.56 -19.10 -16.43
C HIS A 206 26.52 -20.31 -16.52
N ALA A 207 26.12 -21.42 -17.13
CA ALA A 207 26.93 -22.61 -17.32
C ALA A 207 27.68 -23.09 -16.04
N ASN A 208 26.97 -23.15 -14.92
CA ASN A 208 27.46 -23.53 -13.59
C ASN A 208 28.53 -22.61 -12.97
N GLU A 209 28.76 -21.45 -13.54
CA GLU A 209 29.67 -20.45 -13.00
C GLU A 209 28.95 -19.11 -12.73
N VAL A 210 29.42 -18.40 -11.69
CA VAL A 210 29.01 -17.01 -11.43
C VAL A 210 30.17 -16.08 -11.78
N HIS A 211 29.92 -15.13 -12.68
CA HIS A 211 30.83 -14.05 -13.03
C HIS A 211 30.43 -12.81 -12.24
N TRP A 212 31.38 -12.15 -11.57
CA TRP A 212 31.13 -11.12 -10.58
C TRP A 212 31.54 -9.72 -11.02
N HIS A 213 30.80 -8.73 -10.55
CA HIS A 213 31.18 -7.32 -10.57
C HIS A 213 30.93 -6.71 -9.16
N PRO A 214 31.90 -6.02 -8.55
CA PRO A 214 33.30 -5.95 -8.94
C PRO A 214 33.94 -7.34 -9.04
N GLU A 215 35.09 -7.44 -9.70
CA GLU A 215 35.74 -8.73 -9.94
C GLU A 215 36.11 -9.44 -8.63
N LYS A 216 35.76 -10.72 -8.56
CA LYS A 216 36.19 -11.65 -7.50
C LYS A 216 36.30 -13.06 -8.12
N PRO A 217 36.98 -14.02 -7.43
CA PRO A 217 37.09 -15.39 -7.94
C PRO A 217 35.73 -15.96 -8.32
N LYS A 218 35.67 -16.62 -9.48
CA LYS A 218 34.44 -17.25 -9.97
C LYS A 218 33.96 -18.30 -8.96
N LEU A 219 32.64 -18.31 -8.75
CA LEU A 219 32.01 -19.37 -8.00
C LEU A 219 31.56 -20.45 -8.99
N THR A 220 32.21 -21.61 -8.96
CA THR A 220 31.82 -22.76 -9.75
C THR A 220 30.99 -23.69 -8.87
N LEU A 221 29.84 -24.12 -9.35
CA LEU A 221 28.90 -24.96 -8.63
C LEU A 221 28.87 -26.37 -9.24
N ALA A 222 28.58 -27.39 -8.44
CA ALA A 222 28.28 -28.70 -8.92
C ALA A 222 26.99 -28.70 -9.76
N ALA A 223 26.90 -29.46 -10.82
CA ALA A 223 25.75 -29.47 -11.73
C ALA A 223 24.69 -30.53 -11.38
N ASP A 224 24.64 -30.96 -10.13
CA ASP A 224 23.78 -32.06 -9.67
C ASP A 224 22.37 -31.60 -9.22
N LEU A 225 22.19 -30.28 -8.98
CA LEU A 225 20.89 -29.69 -8.63
C LEU A 225 20.56 -28.47 -9.53
N PRO A 226 19.30 -28.06 -9.61
CA PRO A 226 18.94 -26.83 -10.29
C PRO A 226 19.68 -25.60 -9.69
N PRO A 227 20.01 -24.56 -10.48
CA PRO A 227 20.86 -23.44 -10.07
C PRO A 227 20.52 -22.80 -8.73
N VAL A 228 19.23 -22.55 -8.47
CA VAL A 228 18.79 -21.96 -7.19
C VAL A 228 19.14 -22.84 -6.01
N PHE A 229 18.99 -24.17 -6.14
CA PHE A 229 19.28 -25.12 -5.08
C PHE A 229 20.77 -25.22 -4.79
N GLU A 230 21.61 -25.17 -5.83
CA GLU A 230 23.07 -25.15 -5.69
C GLU A 230 23.52 -23.89 -4.96
N LEU A 231 23.01 -22.74 -5.35
CA LEU A 231 23.34 -21.46 -4.73
C LEU A 231 22.89 -21.40 -3.26
N VAL A 232 21.72 -21.94 -2.95
CA VAL A 232 21.22 -22.03 -1.56
C VAL A 232 22.07 -23.02 -0.77
N ARG A 233 22.42 -24.19 -1.35
CA ARG A 233 23.29 -25.18 -0.71
C ARG A 233 24.68 -24.61 -0.38
N ASP A 234 25.27 -23.82 -1.28
CA ASP A 234 26.52 -23.11 -1.01
C ASP A 234 26.39 -22.09 0.12
N SER A 235 25.28 -21.34 0.18
CA SER A 235 25.02 -20.41 1.29
C SER A 235 24.90 -21.15 2.64
N LEU A 236 24.21 -22.29 2.66
CA LEU A 236 24.03 -23.09 3.87
C LEU A 236 25.36 -23.68 4.38
N LYS A 237 26.26 -24.11 3.47
CA LYS A 237 27.61 -24.55 3.82
C LYS A 237 28.43 -23.46 4.50
N LYS A 238 28.17 -22.20 4.16
CA LYS A 238 28.78 -20.99 4.77
C LYS A 238 28.03 -20.50 6.02
N ASP A 239 27.01 -21.23 6.48
CA ASP A 239 26.08 -20.81 7.56
C ASP A 239 25.41 -19.44 7.30
N LYS A 240 25.06 -19.16 6.04
CA LYS A 240 24.48 -17.90 5.59
C LYS A 240 23.02 -18.05 5.17
N GLN A 241 22.27 -16.95 5.21
CA GLN A 241 20.88 -16.84 4.78
C GLN A 241 20.78 -16.35 3.34
N SER A 242 19.70 -16.78 2.65
CA SER A 242 19.44 -16.37 1.27
C SER A 242 18.01 -15.83 1.11
N LEU A 243 17.87 -14.80 0.26
CA LEU A 243 16.59 -14.35 -0.31
C LEU A 243 16.54 -14.80 -1.78
N VAL A 244 15.42 -15.40 -2.18
CA VAL A 244 15.21 -15.83 -3.57
C VAL A 244 14.02 -15.08 -4.13
N PHE A 245 14.25 -14.24 -5.13
CA PHE A 245 13.19 -13.50 -5.81
C PHE A 245 12.67 -14.27 -7.01
N VAL A 246 11.34 -14.44 -7.04
CA VAL A 246 10.58 -15.06 -8.12
C VAL A 246 9.36 -14.20 -8.43
N TYR A 247 8.87 -14.29 -9.66
CA TYR A 247 7.85 -13.32 -10.07
C TYR A 247 6.42 -13.68 -9.66
N THR A 248 6.08 -14.96 -9.55
CA THR A 248 4.72 -15.38 -9.19
C THR A 248 4.65 -15.95 -7.77
N ARG A 249 3.51 -15.75 -7.11
CA ARG A 249 3.22 -16.32 -5.78
C ARG A 249 3.34 -17.84 -5.79
N LYS A 250 2.74 -18.49 -6.81
CA LYS A 250 2.80 -19.96 -6.97
C LYS A 250 4.24 -20.45 -7.06
N ASN A 251 5.11 -19.71 -7.76
CA ASN A 251 6.53 -20.04 -7.83
C ASN A 251 7.22 -19.87 -6.47
N ALA A 252 6.89 -18.79 -5.72
CA ALA A 252 7.46 -18.56 -4.38
C ALA A 252 7.08 -19.70 -3.42
N GLU A 253 5.82 -20.09 -3.41
CA GLU A 253 5.31 -21.19 -2.58
C GLU A 253 5.94 -22.54 -2.93
N SER A 254 5.93 -22.90 -4.23
CA SER A 254 6.48 -24.19 -4.69
C SER A 254 7.99 -24.29 -4.47
N LEU A 255 8.71 -23.18 -4.69
CA LEU A 255 10.15 -23.15 -4.49
C LEU A 255 10.52 -23.23 -3.00
N ALA A 256 9.78 -22.52 -2.12
CA ALA A 256 10.01 -22.58 -0.67
C ALA A 256 9.78 -23.97 -0.11
N GLU A 257 8.77 -24.70 -0.59
CA GLU A 257 8.48 -26.07 -0.19
C GLU A 257 9.65 -26.99 -0.54
N LYS A 258 10.11 -26.99 -1.78
CA LYS A 258 11.25 -27.79 -2.25
C LYS A 258 12.57 -27.43 -1.55
N LEU A 259 12.81 -26.13 -1.29
CA LEU A 259 13.99 -25.69 -0.55
C LEU A 259 13.92 -26.10 0.92
N GLY A 260 12.71 -26.13 1.51
CA GLY A 260 12.50 -26.66 2.85
C GLY A 260 12.95 -28.11 2.99
N ASP A 261 12.70 -28.94 1.98
CA ASP A 261 13.16 -30.35 1.96
C ASP A 261 14.68 -30.43 1.86
N LEU A 262 15.33 -29.55 1.12
CA LEU A 262 16.80 -29.45 1.03
C LEU A 262 17.42 -29.01 2.38
N ILE A 263 16.80 -28.09 3.09
CA ILE A 263 17.33 -27.48 4.32
C ILE A 263 17.09 -28.39 5.55
N ARG A 264 15.96 -29.07 5.61
CA ARG A 264 15.51 -29.86 6.76
C ARG A 264 16.58 -30.82 7.35
N PRO A 265 17.37 -31.53 6.54
CA PRO A 265 18.45 -32.43 7.06
C PRO A 265 19.55 -31.65 7.81
N THR A 266 19.78 -30.37 7.49
CA THR A 266 20.85 -29.53 8.06
C THR A 266 20.46 -28.88 9.40
N LEU A 267 19.18 -28.94 9.80
CA LEU A 267 18.67 -28.32 11.01
C LEU A 267 19.05 -29.06 12.27
N SER A 268 19.54 -28.35 13.28
CA SER A 268 19.77 -28.87 14.62
C SER A 268 18.48 -29.28 15.33
N PRO A 269 18.50 -30.16 16.31
CA PRO A 269 17.31 -30.53 17.10
C PRO A 269 16.62 -29.32 17.74
N GLN A 270 17.39 -28.38 18.27
CA GLN A 270 16.86 -27.13 18.83
C GLN A 270 16.18 -26.29 17.74
N GLY A 271 16.84 -26.10 16.60
CA GLY A 271 16.27 -25.36 15.47
C GLY A 271 14.97 -25.96 14.97
N ARG A 272 14.86 -27.29 14.91
CA ARG A 272 13.61 -28.01 14.57
C ARG A 272 12.48 -27.72 15.55
N SER A 273 12.79 -27.70 16.88
CA SER A 273 11.81 -27.39 17.91
C SER A 273 11.29 -25.94 17.82
N GLU A 274 12.19 -24.97 17.60
CA GLU A 274 11.83 -23.56 17.43
C GLU A 274 10.98 -23.31 16.18
N LEU A 275 11.34 -23.95 15.06
CA LEU A 275 10.60 -23.88 13.80
C LEU A 275 9.24 -24.57 13.90
N ALA A 276 9.12 -25.66 14.67
CA ALA A 276 7.85 -26.32 14.92
C ALA A 276 6.88 -25.40 15.67
N LYS A 277 7.37 -24.68 16.70
CA LYS A 277 6.58 -23.66 17.40
C LYS A 277 6.14 -22.53 16.48
N LEU A 278 7.06 -21.95 15.71
CA LEU A 278 6.74 -20.90 14.73
C LEU A 278 5.74 -21.37 13.68
N SER A 279 5.89 -22.58 13.17
CA SER A 279 4.97 -23.23 12.23
C SER A 279 3.55 -23.33 12.81
N TYR A 280 3.43 -23.70 14.08
CA TYR A 280 2.16 -23.73 14.78
C TYR A 280 1.55 -22.33 14.88
N ASP A 281 2.31 -21.35 15.37
CA ASP A 281 1.84 -19.97 15.56
C ASP A 281 1.35 -19.37 14.23
N VAL A 282 2.13 -19.53 13.15
CA VAL A 282 1.79 -18.98 11.81
C VAL A 282 0.58 -19.67 11.19
N SER A 283 0.39 -20.97 11.42
CA SER A 283 -0.76 -21.71 10.90
C SER A 283 -2.07 -21.39 11.62
N HIS A 284 -2.02 -20.81 12.84
CA HIS A 284 -3.17 -20.44 13.65
C HIS A 284 -3.44 -18.93 13.68
N VAL A 285 -2.86 -18.17 12.78
CA VAL A 285 -3.09 -16.72 12.68
C VAL A 285 -4.52 -16.40 12.20
N LEU A 286 -5.05 -17.25 11.33
CA LEU A 286 -6.43 -17.17 10.83
C LEU A 286 -7.36 -17.98 11.75
N GLU A 287 -8.63 -17.61 11.80
CA GLU A 287 -9.67 -18.33 12.57
C GLU A 287 -9.85 -19.76 12.06
N HIS A 288 -9.73 -19.95 10.74
CA HIS A 288 -9.68 -21.26 10.10
C HIS A 288 -8.35 -21.43 9.37
N ARG A 289 -7.73 -22.61 9.52
CA ARG A 289 -6.53 -22.94 8.77
C ARG A 289 -6.86 -23.16 7.32
N THR A 290 -6.18 -22.44 6.44
CA THR A 290 -6.28 -22.64 4.99
C THR A 290 -5.18 -23.55 4.48
N LYS A 291 -5.38 -24.14 3.28
CA LYS A 291 -4.35 -24.89 2.57
C LYS A 291 -3.02 -24.11 2.43
N GLN A 292 -3.13 -22.78 2.26
CA GLN A 292 -1.95 -21.89 2.22
C GLN A 292 -1.25 -21.82 3.58
N CYS A 293 -1.99 -21.75 4.69
CA CYS A 293 -1.43 -21.78 6.04
C CYS A 293 -0.68 -23.08 6.32
N GLU A 294 -1.25 -24.21 5.91
CA GLU A 294 -0.62 -25.53 6.07
C GLU A 294 0.65 -25.66 5.23
N LYS A 295 0.62 -25.17 4.00
CA LYS A 295 1.79 -25.15 3.11
C LYS A 295 2.91 -24.29 3.69
N LEU A 296 2.58 -23.09 4.19
CA LEU A 296 3.53 -22.20 4.85
C LEU A 296 4.14 -22.87 6.10
N ALA A 297 3.32 -23.52 6.90
CA ALA A 297 3.75 -24.25 8.10
C ALA A 297 4.75 -25.36 7.75
N ARG A 298 4.50 -26.13 6.70
CA ARG A 298 5.43 -27.16 6.21
C ARG A 298 6.77 -26.58 5.75
N CYS A 299 6.73 -25.46 5.00
CA CYS A 299 7.94 -24.76 4.59
C CYS A 299 8.77 -24.31 5.80
N ILE A 300 8.11 -23.70 6.80
CA ILE A 300 8.78 -23.21 8.02
C ILE A 300 9.43 -24.34 8.79
N GLN A 301 8.78 -25.50 8.93
CA GLN A 301 9.37 -26.68 9.55
C GLN A 301 10.63 -27.18 8.83
N GLY A 302 10.74 -26.91 7.52
CA GLY A 302 11.93 -27.16 6.71
C GLY A 302 13.00 -26.07 6.80
N GLY A 303 12.78 -24.96 7.52
CA GLY A 303 13.72 -23.83 7.59
C GLY A 303 13.63 -22.86 6.42
N ALA A 304 12.61 -22.99 5.56
CA ALA A 304 12.30 -22.08 4.46
C ALA A 304 10.95 -21.40 4.67
N ALA A 305 10.71 -20.29 3.99
CA ALA A 305 9.39 -19.66 3.95
C ALA A 305 9.15 -19.01 2.58
N PHE A 306 7.89 -18.80 2.24
CA PHE A 306 7.52 -17.90 1.14
C PHE A 306 6.94 -16.59 1.68
N HIS A 307 7.13 -15.51 0.91
CA HIS A 307 6.67 -14.16 1.28
C HIS A 307 6.10 -13.43 0.07
N HIS A 308 4.83 -13.09 0.13
CA HIS A 308 4.12 -12.32 -0.91
C HIS A 308 2.84 -11.69 -0.35
N ALA A 309 2.22 -10.79 -1.11
CA ALA A 309 1.01 -10.05 -0.69
C ALA A 309 -0.22 -10.94 -0.41
N GLY A 310 -0.22 -12.20 -0.85
CA GLY A 310 -1.28 -13.17 -0.54
C GLY A 310 -1.29 -13.67 0.91
N LEU A 311 -0.23 -13.45 1.67
CA LEU A 311 -0.18 -13.73 3.11
C LEU A 311 -0.78 -12.56 3.90
N VAL A 312 -1.43 -12.86 5.02
CA VAL A 312 -1.89 -11.81 5.93
C VAL A 312 -0.71 -11.14 6.67
N ALA A 313 -0.88 -9.88 7.08
CA ALA A 313 0.19 -9.07 7.66
C ALA A 313 0.89 -9.74 8.88
N ARG A 314 0.12 -10.42 9.73
CA ARG A 314 0.67 -11.14 10.89
C ARG A 314 1.59 -12.29 10.51
N GLN A 315 1.25 -13.03 9.43
CA GLN A 315 2.11 -14.12 8.92
C GLN A 315 3.39 -13.54 8.33
N ARG A 316 3.29 -12.48 7.51
CA ARG A 316 4.46 -11.81 6.93
C ARG A 316 5.42 -11.35 8.01
N LYS A 317 4.90 -10.64 9.03
CA LYS A 317 5.72 -10.17 10.15
C LYS A 317 6.41 -11.32 10.91
N ALA A 318 5.70 -12.42 11.19
CA ALA A 318 6.29 -13.56 11.89
C ALA A 318 7.45 -14.19 11.09
N ILE A 319 7.32 -14.29 9.76
CA ILE A 319 8.37 -14.77 8.85
C ILE A 319 9.58 -13.83 8.87
N GLU A 320 9.34 -12.53 8.77
CA GLU A 320 10.37 -11.50 8.77
C GLU A 320 11.18 -11.51 10.08
N ASP A 321 10.50 -11.58 11.22
CA ASP A 321 11.14 -11.63 12.54
C ASP A 321 11.94 -12.92 12.72
N ALA A 322 11.43 -14.06 12.25
CA ALA A 322 12.13 -15.33 12.27
C ALA A 322 13.35 -15.35 11.35
N PHE A 323 13.30 -14.66 10.21
CA PHE A 323 14.44 -14.51 9.31
C PHE A 323 15.51 -13.59 9.92
N ARG A 324 15.11 -12.43 10.49
CA ARG A 324 16.05 -11.54 11.19
C ARG A 324 16.78 -12.23 12.35
N SER A 325 16.09 -13.13 13.05
CA SER A 325 16.70 -13.92 14.13
C SER A 325 17.49 -15.15 13.67
N GLY A 326 17.61 -15.38 12.36
CA GLY A 326 18.39 -16.50 11.79
C GLY A 326 17.69 -17.87 11.82
N LYS A 327 16.46 -17.96 12.32
CA LYS A 327 15.70 -19.24 12.41
C LYS A 327 15.29 -19.75 11.05
N ILE A 328 14.76 -18.89 10.19
CA ILE A 328 14.49 -19.20 8.78
C ILE A 328 15.76 -18.93 7.97
N ARG A 329 16.17 -19.91 7.18
CA ARG A 329 17.43 -19.87 6.39
C ARG A 329 17.20 -19.27 5.00
N VAL A 330 16.03 -19.49 4.41
CA VAL A 330 15.69 -19.04 3.05
C VAL A 330 14.28 -18.49 3.01
N ILE A 331 14.13 -17.33 2.36
CA ILE A 331 12.81 -16.82 1.98
C ILE A 331 12.72 -16.77 0.46
N CYS A 332 11.66 -17.36 -0.11
CA CYS A 332 11.27 -17.18 -1.50
C CYS A 332 10.20 -16.08 -1.57
N ALA A 333 10.49 -14.97 -2.25
CA ALA A 333 9.63 -13.80 -2.23
C ALA A 333 9.29 -13.29 -3.64
N THR A 334 8.16 -12.59 -3.74
CA THR A 334 7.89 -11.70 -4.87
C THR A 334 8.58 -10.35 -4.68
N PRO A 335 8.80 -9.55 -5.75
CA PRO A 335 9.48 -8.25 -5.66
C PRO A 335 8.91 -7.26 -4.64
N THR A 336 7.65 -7.42 -4.24
CA THR A 336 7.01 -6.60 -3.19
C THR A 336 7.78 -6.59 -1.85
N LEU A 337 8.57 -7.62 -1.56
CA LEU A 337 9.44 -7.65 -0.38
C LEU A 337 10.59 -6.64 -0.50
N ALA A 338 11.11 -6.44 -1.71
CA ALA A 338 12.24 -5.54 -1.92
C ALA A 338 11.89 -4.08 -1.67
N ALA A 339 10.68 -3.65 -1.99
CA ALA A 339 10.22 -2.26 -1.87
C ALA A 339 9.65 -1.91 -0.48
N GLY A 340 9.25 -2.90 0.34
CA GLY A 340 8.39 -2.62 1.50
C GLY A 340 8.98 -2.96 2.88
N VAL A 341 10.08 -3.70 2.98
CA VAL A 341 10.59 -4.21 4.26
C VAL A 341 12.11 -4.21 4.26
N ASN A 342 12.71 -3.78 5.37
CA ASN A 342 14.16 -3.89 5.56
C ASN A 342 14.52 -5.30 6.04
N LEU A 343 14.78 -6.20 5.08
CA LEU A 343 15.11 -7.60 5.34
C LEU A 343 16.34 -8.02 4.51
N PRO A 344 17.57 -7.75 5.02
CA PRO A 344 18.78 -8.11 4.30
C PRO A 344 19.15 -9.58 4.52
N ALA A 345 19.82 -10.17 3.54
CA ALA A 345 20.42 -11.52 3.59
C ALA A 345 21.85 -11.47 3.10
N TYR A 346 22.66 -12.48 3.41
CA TYR A 346 24.01 -12.60 2.83
C TYR A 346 23.92 -12.70 1.31
N ARG A 347 23.05 -13.59 0.79
CA ARG A 347 22.87 -13.81 -0.64
C ARG A 347 21.47 -13.51 -1.12
N VAL A 348 21.37 -12.79 -2.21
CA VAL A 348 20.15 -12.55 -2.97
C VAL A 348 20.25 -13.30 -4.29
N ILE A 349 19.24 -14.08 -4.63
CA ILE A 349 19.15 -14.83 -5.88
C ILE A 349 17.93 -14.31 -6.64
N ILE A 350 18.14 -13.77 -7.82
CA ILE A 350 17.07 -13.29 -8.69
C ILE A 350 16.91 -14.33 -9.81
N ARG A 351 15.77 -15.04 -9.80
CA ARG A 351 15.53 -16.14 -10.74
C ARG A 351 14.73 -15.71 -11.95
N ASP A 352 13.72 -14.89 -11.75
CA ASP A 352 12.75 -14.53 -12.79
C ASP A 352 12.87 -13.03 -13.09
N PHE A 353 13.00 -12.67 -14.38
CA PHE A 353 13.21 -11.30 -14.86
C PHE A 353 12.10 -10.76 -15.76
N ARG A 354 11.04 -11.53 -15.98
CA ARG A 354 9.94 -11.13 -16.84
C ARG A 354 8.65 -11.09 -16.08
N ARG A 355 7.85 -10.05 -16.34
CA ARG A 355 6.49 -9.93 -15.84
C ARG A 355 5.51 -9.70 -16.98
N PHE A 356 4.27 -10.08 -16.76
CA PHE A 356 3.17 -9.71 -17.64
C PHE A 356 2.75 -8.28 -17.36
N SER A 357 2.76 -7.44 -18.39
CA SER A 357 2.20 -6.10 -18.39
C SER A 357 0.98 -6.10 -19.31
N SER A 358 -0.13 -5.50 -18.86
CA SER A 358 -1.35 -5.39 -19.68
C SER A 358 -1.13 -4.62 -20.98
N MET A 359 -0.15 -3.71 -21.03
CA MET A 359 0.15 -2.88 -22.20
C MET A 359 1.18 -3.50 -23.15
N ARG A 360 2.14 -4.30 -22.64
CA ARG A 360 3.31 -4.78 -23.41
C ARG A 360 3.46 -6.30 -23.42
N GLY A 361 2.55 -7.05 -22.77
CA GLY A 361 2.70 -8.50 -22.62
C GLY A 361 3.81 -8.88 -21.65
N MET A 362 4.60 -9.92 -21.99
CA MET A 362 5.75 -10.36 -21.16
C MET A 362 6.96 -9.46 -21.39
N ASP A 363 7.24 -8.57 -20.44
CA ASP A 363 8.34 -7.62 -20.50
C ASP A 363 9.37 -7.87 -19.39
N TYR A 364 10.61 -7.39 -19.59
CA TYR A 364 11.65 -7.44 -18.58
C TYR A 364 11.36 -6.44 -17.46
N ILE A 365 11.77 -6.80 -16.24
CA ILE A 365 11.63 -5.90 -15.08
C ILE A 365 12.65 -4.75 -15.16
N PRO A 366 12.33 -3.56 -14.63
CA PRO A 366 13.22 -2.42 -14.62
C PRO A 366 14.56 -2.67 -13.89
N VAL A 367 15.61 -2.00 -14.34
CA VAL A 367 16.95 -2.09 -13.71
C VAL A 367 16.89 -1.64 -12.26
N LEU A 368 16.17 -0.55 -11.98
CA LEU A 368 15.98 -0.05 -10.61
C LEU A 368 15.39 -1.12 -9.68
N GLU A 369 14.39 -1.88 -10.15
CA GLU A 369 13.76 -2.96 -9.37
C GLU A 369 14.77 -4.10 -9.08
N VAL A 370 15.58 -4.48 -10.07
CA VAL A 370 16.67 -5.47 -9.89
C VAL A 370 17.70 -4.95 -8.89
N GLN A 371 18.11 -3.68 -8.98
CA GLN A 371 19.04 -3.07 -8.05
C GLN A 371 18.49 -2.98 -6.62
N GLN A 372 17.19 -2.72 -6.44
CA GLN A 372 16.54 -2.75 -5.13
C GLN A 372 16.55 -4.17 -4.52
N MET A 373 16.28 -5.20 -5.33
CA MET A 373 16.41 -6.60 -4.89
C MET A 373 17.87 -6.94 -4.54
N ALA A 374 18.80 -6.64 -5.42
CA ALA A 374 20.24 -6.85 -5.20
C ALA A 374 20.75 -6.08 -3.98
N GLY A 375 20.18 -4.91 -3.74
CA GLY A 375 20.46 -4.05 -2.58
C GLY A 375 20.18 -4.72 -1.23
N ARG A 376 19.39 -5.78 -1.19
CA ARG A 376 19.12 -6.58 0.01
C ARG A 376 20.25 -7.55 0.35
N ALA A 377 21.27 -7.67 -0.49
CA ALA A 377 22.43 -8.52 -0.21
C ALA A 377 23.42 -7.85 0.74
N GLY A 378 23.86 -8.57 1.77
CA GLY A 378 24.78 -8.13 2.82
C GLY A 378 24.07 -7.54 4.06
N ARG A 379 24.34 -8.12 5.22
CA ARG A 379 23.80 -7.68 6.53
C ARG A 379 24.86 -6.87 7.27
N PRO A 380 24.66 -5.54 7.50
CA PRO A 380 25.74 -4.66 8.03
C PRO A 380 26.37 -5.11 9.35
N LYS A 381 25.63 -5.83 10.21
CA LYS A 381 26.14 -6.30 11.51
C LYS A 381 26.78 -7.70 11.47
N TYR A 382 26.65 -8.45 10.38
CA TYR A 382 26.96 -9.86 10.32
C TYR A 382 27.83 -10.30 9.15
N ASP A 383 27.87 -9.49 8.09
CA ASP A 383 28.53 -9.83 6.84
C ASP A 383 29.50 -8.75 6.43
N THR A 384 30.68 -9.13 5.95
CA THR A 384 31.68 -8.21 5.35
C THR A 384 31.39 -7.97 3.87
N GLU A 385 30.70 -8.89 3.22
CA GLU A 385 30.28 -8.84 1.83
C GLU A 385 28.87 -9.41 1.65
N GLY A 386 28.18 -8.97 0.60
CA GLY A 386 26.91 -9.52 0.15
C GLY A 386 27.01 -9.93 -1.31
N GLU A 387 26.24 -10.95 -1.68
CA GLU A 387 26.20 -11.53 -3.02
C GLU A 387 24.80 -11.41 -3.63
N ALA A 388 24.68 -10.74 -4.79
CA ALA A 388 23.47 -10.73 -5.59
C ALA A 388 23.70 -11.51 -6.89
N ILE A 389 22.92 -12.54 -7.15
CA ILE A 389 23.16 -13.45 -8.28
C ILE A 389 21.94 -13.47 -9.18
N LEU A 390 22.15 -13.12 -10.45
CA LEU A 390 21.14 -13.12 -11.51
C LEU A 390 21.27 -14.43 -12.29
N ILE A 391 20.21 -15.23 -12.34
CA ILE A 391 20.24 -16.51 -13.04
C ILE A 391 19.80 -16.33 -14.49
N SER A 392 20.71 -16.58 -15.44
CA SER A 392 20.42 -16.60 -16.87
C SER A 392 20.12 -18.00 -17.38
N LYS A 393 19.29 -18.09 -18.42
CA LYS A 393 18.92 -19.35 -19.09
C LYS A 393 19.73 -19.62 -20.35
N SER A 394 20.37 -18.60 -20.90
CA SER A 394 21.20 -18.70 -22.11
C SER A 394 22.39 -17.73 -22.04
N GLY A 395 23.39 -17.95 -22.91
CA GLY A 395 24.53 -17.07 -23.03
C GLY A 395 24.16 -15.64 -23.46
N ASP A 396 23.15 -15.48 -24.30
CA ASP A 396 22.67 -14.18 -24.75
C ASP A 396 21.95 -13.46 -23.60
N GLU A 397 21.15 -14.16 -22.83
CA GLU A 397 20.52 -13.61 -21.63
C GLU A 397 21.56 -13.22 -20.59
N ALA A 398 22.63 -14.02 -20.44
CA ALA A 398 23.73 -13.68 -19.53
C ALA A 398 24.45 -12.38 -19.94
N LYS A 399 24.73 -12.18 -21.23
CA LYS A 399 25.30 -10.94 -21.78
C LYS A 399 24.35 -9.76 -21.55
N LYS A 400 23.05 -9.95 -21.82
CA LYS A 400 22.03 -8.93 -21.56
C LYS A 400 22.03 -8.53 -20.09
N PHE A 401 21.94 -9.49 -19.16
CA PHE A 401 21.92 -9.20 -17.72
C PHE A 401 23.18 -8.49 -17.25
N TRP A 402 24.34 -8.89 -17.81
CA TRP A 402 25.59 -8.22 -17.50
C TRP A 402 25.57 -6.74 -17.89
N ASN A 403 25.17 -6.44 -19.13
CA ASN A 403 25.18 -5.09 -19.67
C ASN A 403 24.08 -4.20 -19.07
N GLU A 404 22.87 -4.74 -18.86
CA GLU A 404 21.73 -3.94 -18.41
C GLU A 404 21.64 -3.86 -16.88
N TYR A 405 21.79 -4.99 -16.17
CA TYR A 405 21.52 -5.04 -14.74
C TYR A 405 22.76 -4.96 -13.86
N VAL A 406 23.92 -5.44 -14.33
CA VAL A 406 25.14 -5.48 -13.53
C VAL A 406 25.96 -4.19 -13.72
N THR A 407 26.16 -3.79 -14.97
CA THR A 407 26.98 -2.61 -15.32
C THR A 407 26.15 -1.44 -15.85
N GLY A 408 24.85 -1.63 -16.11
CA GLY A 408 23.96 -0.60 -16.62
C GLY A 408 23.51 0.38 -15.53
N GLU A 409 23.09 1.56 -15.96
CA GLU A 409 22.47 2.55 -15.08
C GLU A 409 20.97 2.34 -14.97
N PRO A 410 20.35 2.67 -13.81
CA PRO A 410 18.91 2.62 -13.66
C PRO A 410 18.22 3.62 -14.58
N GLU A 411 16.96 3.35 -14.87
CA GLU A 411 16.09 4.21 -15.67
C GLU A 411 15.95 5.60 -15.05
N ARG A 412 15.66 6.58 -15.90
CA ARG A 412 15.31 7.93 -15.42
C ARG A 412 13.95 7.89 -14.73
N ILE A 413 13.83 8.59 -13.64
CA ILE A 413 12.56 8.84 -12.96
C ILE A 413 11.75 9.84 -13.78
N LEU A 414 10.56 9.47 -14.19
CA LEU A 414 9.65 10.29 -14.99
C LEU A 414 8.37 10.60 -14.22
N SER A 415 7.90 11.82 -14.29
CA SER A 415 6.60 12.18 -13.76
C SER A 415 5.48 11.42 -14.47
N LYS A 416 4.51 10.94 -13.71
CA LYS A 416 3.29 10.28 -14.19
C LYS A 416 2.04 11.15 -14.00
N LEU A 417 2.24 12.44 -13.71
CA LEU A 417 1.14 13.37 -13.38
C LEU A 417 0.24 13.69 -14.59
N GLY A 418 0.77 13.61 -15.81
CA GLY A 418 0.08 14.04 -17.02
C GLY A 418 -1.01 13.11 -17.53
N VAL A 419 -1.53 12.16 -16.75
CA VAL A 419 -2.59 11.24 -17.14
C VAL A 419 -3.93 11.60 -16.48
N GLU A 420 -5.00 11.58 -17.26
CA GLU A 420 -6.33 12.04 -16.86
C GLU A 420 -6.86 11.43 -15.56
N PRO A 421 -6.79 10.11 -15.30
CA PRO A 421 -7.26 9.53 -14.05
C PRO A 421 -6.65 10.16 -12.79
N VAL A 422 -5.39 10.54 -12.89
CA VAL A 422 -4.65 11.17 -11.79
C VAL A 422 -5.03 12.63 -11.62
N LEU A 423 -5.09 13.37 -12.73
CA LEU A 423 -5.39 14.80 -12.73
C LEU A 423 -6.76 15.11 -12.13
N ARG A 424 -7.81 14.34 -12.45
CA ARG A 424 -9.17 14.62 -11.97
C ARG A 424 -9.29 14.57 -10.44
N MET A 425 -8.60 13.62 -9.79
CA MET A 425 -8.61 13.50 -8.33
C MET A 425 -7.85 14.64 -7.66
N HIS A 426 -6.70 15.04 -8.22
CA HIS A 426 -5.89 16.11 -7.66
C HIS A 426 -6.46 17.49 -7.95
N LEU A 427 -7.02 17.72 -9.14
CA LEU A 427 -7.70 18.98 -9.47
C LEU A 427 -8.88 19.23 -8.56
N LEU A 428 -9.78 18.25 -8.36
CA LEU A 428 -10.90 18.41 -7.44
C LEU A 428 -10.42 18.67 -6.02
N GLY A 429 -9.35 17.98 -5.57
CA GLY A 429 -8.74 18.19 -4.26
C GLY A 429 -8.17 19.60 -4.07
N LEU A 430 -7.49 20.15 -5.09
CA LEU A 430 -6.96 21.51 -5.08
C LEU A 430 -8.08 22.55 -5.04
N ILE A 431 -9.09 22.43 -5.91
CA ILE A 431 -10.25 23.33 -5.97
C ILE A 431 -10.99 23.34 -4.63
N SER A 432 -11.24 22.15 -4.07
CA SER A 432 -11.98 22.01 -2.80
C SER A 432 -11.25 22.62 -1.61
N SER A 433 -9.92 22.47 -1.55
CA SER A 433 -9.13 23.00 -0.44
C SER A 433 -8.86 24.51 -0.54
N SER A 434 -8.97 25.09 -1.74
CA SER A 434 -8.75 26.53 -1.96
C SER A 434 -10.01 27.38 -1.73
N GLY A 435 -11.19 26.76 -1.58
CA GLY A 435 -12.49 27.42 -1.49
C GLY A 435 -12.95 28.02 -2.84
N SER A 436 -12.10 28.78 -3.50
CA SER A 436 -12.27 29.27 -4.87
C SER A 436 -10.91 29.42 -5.55
N THR A 437 -10.86 29.17 -6.85
CA THR A 437 -9.64 29.27 -7.65
C THR A 437 -9.97 29.75 -9.07
N SER A 438 -8.97 29.93 -9.90
CA SER A 438 -9.12 30.17 -11.34
C SER A 438 -8.26 29.19 -12.12
N LYS A 439 -8.51 29.07 -13.42
CA LYS A 439 -7.69 28.23 -14.32
C LYS A 439 -6.22 28.64 -14.28
N GLU A 440 -5.93 29.94 -14.25
CA GLU A 440 -4.57 30.48 -14.21
C GLU A 440 -3.84 30.05 -12.93
N ARG A 441 -4.53 30.05 -11.77
CA ARG A 441 -3.95 29.57 -10.51
C ARG A 441 -3.68 28.07 -10.51
N LEU A 442 -4.57 27.29 -11.14
CA LEU A 442 -4.33 25.85 -11.32
C LEU A 442 -3.14 25.62 -12.24
N LEU A 443 -3.05 26.32 -13.37
CA LEU A 443 -1.92 26.24 -14.28
C LEU A 443 -0.61 26.72 -13.61
N ASP A 444 -0.65 27.80 -12.81
CA ASP A 444 0.50 28.23 -12.01
C ASP A 444 0.94 27.16 -11.02
N PHE A 445 0.01 26.48 -10.35
CA PHE A 445 0.35 25.36 -9.48
C PHE A 445 1.05 24.23 -10.26
N PHE A 446 0.45 23.79 -11.37
CA PHE A 446 1.00 22.69 -12.17
C PHE A 446 2.31 23.05 -12.87
N SER A 447 2.56 24.32 -13.17
CA SER A 447 3.84 24.81 -13.72
C SER A 447 5.02 24.63 -12.77
N LYS A 448 4.75 24.40 -11.47
CA LYS A 448 5.77 24.19 -10.41
C LYS A 448 5.95 22.72 -10.06
N THR A 449 5.29 21.80 -10.76
CA THR A 449 5.41 20.35 -10.57
C THR A 449 6.67 19.79 -11.25
N PHE A 450 7.04 18.57 -10.89
CA PHE A 450 8.13 17.86 -11.55
C PHE A 450 7.81 17.56 -13.03
N TYR A 451 6.53 17.32 -13.34
CA TYR A 451 6.07 17.19 -14.73
C TYR A 451 6.46 18.41 -15.58
N ALA A 452 6.11 19.60 -15.11
CA ALA A 452 6.45 20.83 -15.82
C ALA A 452 7.96 21.07 -15.93
N HIS A 453 8.69 20.71 -14.88
CA HIS A 453 10.17 20.80 -14.87
C HIS A 453 10.81 19.91 -15.94
N GLN A 454 10.27 18.70 -16.15
CA GLN A 454 10.78 17.74 -17.13
C GLN A 454 10.38 18.08 -18.56
N TYR A 455 9.11 18.31 -18.79
CA TYR A 455 8.56 18.40 -20.14
C TYR A 455 8.58 19.82 -20.73
N LYS A 456 8.62 20.86 -19.88
CA LYS A 456 8.65 22.29 -20.25
C LYS A 456 7.50 22.76 -21.17
N ASP A 457 6.75 21.86 -21.79
CA ASP A 457 5.59 22.13 -22.59
C ASP A 457 4.31 21.88 -21.78
N MET A 458 3.64 22.96 -21.43
CA MET A 458 2.40 22.94 -20.64
C MET A 458 1.14 22.80 -21.50
N SER A 459 1.27 22.84 -22.84
CA SER A 459 0.09 22.86 -23.72
C SER A 459 -0.70 21.56 -23.68
N ALA A 460 -0.03 20.43 -23.60
CA ALA A 460 -0.70 19.12 -23.44
C ALA A 460 -1.40 19.01 -22.08
N LEU A 461 -0.71 19.42 -21.01
CA LEU A 461 -1.27 19.39 -19.67
C LEU A 461 -2.43 20.39 -19.50
N SER A 462 -2.35 21.59 -20.11
CA SER A 462 -3.44 22.57 -20.09
C SER A 462 -4.69 22.01 -20.73
N ARG A 463 -4.57 21.36 -21.91
CA ARG A 463 -5.72 20.72 -22.57
C ARG A 463 -6.32 19.60 -21.71
N GLU A 464 -5.48 18.82 -21.04
CA GLU A 464 -5.98 17.74 -20.17
C GLU A 464 -6.67 18.30 -18.93
N ILE A 465 -6.16 19.41 -18.37
CA ILE A 465 -6.83 20.15 -17.29
C ILE A 465 -8.21 20.65 -17.76
N ASP A 466 -8.33 21.20 -18.97
CA ASP A 466 -9.61 21.66 -19.52
C ASP A 466 -10.60 20.50 -19.66
N ASN A 467 -10.15 19.36 -20.19
CA ASN A 467 -10.98 18.15 -20.30
C ASN A 467 -11.49 17.69 -18.94
N VAL A 468 -10.61 17.69 -17.94
CA VAL A 468 -10.97 17.26 -16.58
C VAL A 468 -11.92 18.27 -15.91
N LEU A 469 -11.70 19.58 -16.05
CA LEU A 469 -12.58 20.60 -15.52
C LEU A 469 -14.00 20.47 -16.13
N GLY A 470 -14.10 20.27 -17.45
CA GLY A 470 -15.38 20.03 -18.11
C GLY A 470 -16.11 18.80 -17.59
N ARG A 471 -15.40 17.71 -17.32
CA ARG A 471 -15.99 16.51 -16.70
C ARG A 471 -16.44 16.74 -15.25
N LEU A 472 -15.62 17.42 -14.44
CA LEU A 472 -15.99 17.73 -13.05
C LEU A 472 -17.21 18.62 -12.97
N GLU A 473 -17.37 19.58 -13.90
CA GLU A 473 -18.55 20.41 -14.03
C GLU A 473 -19.77 19.58 -14.47
N GLN A 474 -19.62 18.72 -15.47
CA GLN A 474 -20.68 17.80 -15.92
C GLN A 474 -21.16 16.87 -14.77
N PHE A 475 -20.26 16.42 -13.91
CA PHE A 475 -20.60 15.62 -12.72
C PHE A 475 -21.24 16.47 -11.60
N GLY A 476 -21.30 17.80 -11.73
CA GLY A 476 -21.80 18.68 -10.70
C GLY A 476 -20.90 18.79 -9.46
N PHE A 477 -19.59 18.52 -9.61
CA PHE A 477 -18.63 18.61 -8.51
C PHE A 477 -17.97 19.99 -8.39
N ILE A 478 -17.98 20.75 -9.48
CA ILE A 478 -17.53 22.15 -9.51
C ILE A 478 -18.56 23.02 -10.21
N GLU A 479 -18.51 24.30 -9.91
CA GLU A 479 -19.27 25.38 -10.58
C GLU A 479 -18.27 26.38 -11.13
N VAL A 480 -18.47 26.79 -12.37
CA VAL A 480 -17.68 27.83 -13.04
C VAL A 480 -18.56 29.07 -13.18
N SER A 481 -18.14 30.18 -12.57
CA SER A 481 -18.87 31.46 -12.62
C SER A 481 -17.94 32.59 -13.04
N GLY A 482 -18.41 33.47 -13.96
CA GLY A 482 -17.69 34.65 -14.40
C GLY A 482 -17.27 34.60 -15.86
N GLY A 483 -17.74 35.51 -16.62
CA GLY A 483 -17.53 35.92 -17.97
C GLY A 483 -18.65 36.93 -18.25
N GLU A 484 -18.35 38.21 -18.44
CA GLU A 484 -19.37 39.19 -18.77
C GLU A 484 -20.14 38.80 -20.03
N SER A 485 -21.32 38.20 -19.85
CA SER A 485 -22.39 38.28 -20.84
C SER A 485 -23.68 38.58 -20.10
N GLU A 486 -24.00 39.85 -20.03
CA GLU A 486 -25.39 40.29 -19.85
C GLU A 486 -26.24 39.65 -20.96
N GLY A 487 -27.09 38.72 -20.61
CA GLY A 487 -28.18 38.26 -21.45
C GLY A 487 -28.20 36.75 -21.75
N ASN A 488 -29.03 36.13 -21.06
CA ASN A 488 -29.73 34.88 -21.21
C ASN A 488 -29.40 33.82 -20.11
N PHE A 489 -30.30 33.73 -19.18
CA PHE A 489 -30.46 32.56 -18.33
C PHE A 489 -30.77 31.36 -19.23
N GLY A 490 -29.81 30.41 -19.41
CA GLY A 490 -30.09 29.12 -20.03
C GLY A 490 -29.02 28.50 -20.93
N GLU A 491 -27.90 29.14 -21.22
CA GLU A 491 -26.81 28.46 -21.96
C GLU A 491 -25.62 28.17 -21.05
N PHE A 492 -25.39 26.88 -20.79
CA PHE A 492 -24.17 26.38 -20.17
C PHE A 492 -23.00 26.68 -21.12
N MET A 493 -22.08 27.54 -20.70
CA MET A 493 -20.78 27.65 -21.38
C MET A 493 -19.95 26.45 -21.00
N ALA A 494 -19.55 25.66 -21.98
CA ALA A 494 -18.63 24.54 -21.75
C ALA A 494 -17.29 25.06 -21.21
N ALA A 495 -16.71 24.37 -20.22
CA ALA A 495 -15.42 24.70 -19.61
C ALA A 495 -14.26 24.82 -20.62
N SER A 496 -14.44 24.30 -21.87
CA SER A 496 -13.52 24.47 -23.00
C SER A 496 -13.38 25.90 -23.53
N ASN A 497 -14.26 26.82 -23.14
CA ASN A 497 -14.26 28.21 -23.61
C ASN A 497 -13.66 29.21 -22.59
N LEU A 498 -12.95 28.71 -21.56
CA LEU A 498 -12.27 29.52 -20.55
C LEU A 498 -10.97 30.12 -21.12
N GLU A 499 -11.07 30.99 -22.11
CA GLU A 499 -9.98 31.85 -22.52
C GLU A 499 -9.96 33.08 -21.61
N ASN A 500 -8.94 33.23 -20.77
CA ASN A 500 -8.46 34.43 -20.05
C ASN A 500 -9.53 35.44 -19.49
N ASP A 501 -10.64 34.97 -18.92
CA ASP A 501 -11.79 35.84 -18.65
C ASP A 501 -12.16 35.93 -17.15
N GLY A 502 -11.18 35.75 -16.25
CA GLY A 502 -11.43 35.97 -14.81
C GLY A 502 -12.44 34.99 -14.17
N SER A 503 -12.75 33.90 -14.82
CA SER A 503 -13.70 32.89 -14.34
C SER A 503 -13.26 32.27 -13.01
N VAL A 504 -14.20 32.22 -12.06
CA VAL A 504 -13.99 31.66 -10.72
C VAL A 504 -14.54 30.26 -10.68
N ILE A 505 -13.68 29.30 -10.31
CA ILE A 505 -14.02 27.88 -10.14
C ILE A 505 -14.19 27.59 -8.65
N LYS A 506 -15.31 26.98 -8.27
CA LYS A 506 -15.62 26.58 -6.89
C LYS A 506 -16.07 25.13 -6.84
N SER A 507 -15.72 24.41 -5.76
CA SER A 507 -16.31 23.09 -5.51
C SER A 507 -17.73 23.24 -4.99
N THR A 508 -18.63 22.40 -5.49
CA THR A 508 -19.98 22.22 -4.91
C THR A 508 -19.87 21.52 -3.56
N ARG A 509 -20.98 21.47 -2.81
CA ARG A 509 -21.04 20.68 -1.57
C ARG A 509 -20.70 19.21 -1.81
N MET A 510 -21.22 18.63 -2.90
CA MET A 510 -20.94 17.25 -3.31
C MET A 510 -19.47 17.09 -3.72
N GLY A 511 -18.95 17.96 -4.58
CA GLY A 511 -17.56 17.91 -5.02
C GLY A 511 -16.56 18.04 -3.87
N ARG A 512 -16.84 18.91 -2.89
CA ARG A 512 -16.02 19.02 -1.67
C ARG A 512 -16.01 17.70 -0.91
N ARG A 513 -17.18 17.08 -0.69
CA ARG A 513 -17.26 15.82 0.04
C ARG A 513 -16.56 14.68 -0.70
N VAL A 514 -16.69 14.61 -2.01
CA VAL A 514 -15.96 13.64 -2.86
C VAL A 514 -14.44 13.79 -2.69
N ALA A 515 -13.93 15.04 -2.70
CA ALA A 515 -12.52 15.31 -2.48
C ALA A 515 -12.04 14.87 -1.08
N GLU A 516 -12.85 15.13 -0.04
CA GLU A 516 -12.56 14.75 1.35
C GLU A 516 -12.56 13.22 1.53
N LEU A 517 -13.52 12.51 0.94
CA LEU A 517 -13.62 11.04 0.95
C LEU A 517 -12.46 10.37 0.21
N TYR A 518 -11.69 11.13 -0.56
CA TYR A 518 -10.52 10.64 -1.30
C TYR A 518 -10.85 9.55 -2.32
N ILE A 519 -12.05 9.58 -2.90
CA ILE A 519 -12.46 8.69 -3.99
C ILE A 519 -12.29 9.38 -5.34
N ASP A 520 -12.14 8.58 -6.38
CA ASP A 520 -12.09 9.08 -7.76
C ASP A 520 -13.42 9.75 -8.13
N PRO A 521 -13.42 10.96 -8.70
CA PRO A 521 -14.65 11.61 -9.17
C PRO A 521 -15.50 10.73 -10.09
N LEU A 522 -14.88 9.86 -10.90
CA LEU A 522 -15.61 8.90 -11.74
C LEU A 522 -16.38 7.89 -10.88
N SER A 523 -15.74 7.35 -9.84
CA SER A 523 -16.40 6.44 -8.89
C SER A 523 -17.54 7.13 -8.15
N ALA A 524 -17.34 8.39 -7.74
CA ALA A 524 -18.40 9.17 -7.10
C ALA A 524 -19.59 9.39 -8.03
N ASN A 525 -19.34 9.77 -9.29
CA ASN A 525 -20.41 9.94 -10.29
C ASN A 525 -21.12 8.61 -10.56
N HIS A 526 -20.37 7.51 -10.72
CA HIS A 526 -20.95 6.17 -10.87
C HIS A 526 -21.85 5.79 -9.69
N ILE A 527 -21.45 6.07 -8.46
CA ILE A 527 -22.25 5.85 -7.26
C ILE A 527 -23.52 6.69 -7.31
N ILE A 528 -23.44 8.00 -7.64
CA ILE A 528 -24.57 8.92 -7.71
C ILE A 528 -25.60 8.44 -8.73
N GLU A 529 -25.18 8.19 -9.97
CA GLU A 529 -26.04 7.71 -11.04
C GLU A 529 -26.70 6.37 -10.70
N SER A 530 -25.92 5.44 -10.14
CA SER A 530 -26.42 4.13 -9.76
C SER A 530 -27.41 4.21 -8.60
N LEU A 531 -27.18 5.05 -7.59
CA LEU A 531 -28.09 5.25 -6.47
C LEU A 531 -29.42 5.84 -6.92
N HIS A 532 -29.44 6.73 -7.92
CA HIS A 532 -30.68 7.27 -8.50
C HIS A 532 -31.47 6.21 -9.28
N SER A 533 -30.78 5.21 -9.87
CA SER A 533 -31.43 4.12 -10.62
C SER A 533 -31.86 2.94 -9.74
N LEU A 534 -31.47 2.91 -8.45
CA LEU A 534 -31.78 1.83 -7.53
C LEU A 534 -33.28 1.75 -7.23
N ASN A 535 -33.84 0.56 -7.44
CA ASN A 535 -35.20 0.18 -7.00
C ASN A 535 -35.08 -0.60 -5.67
N GLU A 536 -36.17 -0.66 -4.88
CA GLU A 536 -36.24 -1.44 -3.64
C GLU A 536 -35.89 -2.94 -3.83
N SER A 537 -35.97 -3.45 -5.07
CA SER A 537 -35.64 -4.83 -5.43
C SER A 537 -34.15 -5.17 -5.49
N MET A 538 -33.25 -4.19 -5.54
CA MET A 538 -31.82 -4.43 -5.83
C MET A 538 -31.01 -5.02 -4.65
N GLY A 539 -31.48 -4.90 -3.44
CA GLY A 539 -30.89 -5.58 -2.26
C GLY A 539 -29.37 -5.53 -2.15
N MET A 540 -28.81 -6.57 -1.57
CA MET A 540 -27.35 -6.71 -1.36
C MET A 540 -26.55 -6.77 -2.66
N ILE A 541 -27.05 -7.49 -3.67
CA ILE A 541 -26.36 -7.70 -4.96
C ILE A 541 -26.20 -6.38 -5.71
N GLY A 542 -27.25 -5.54 -5.76
CA GLY A 542 -27.16 -4.23 -6.42
C GLY A 542 -26.15 -3.29 -5.75
N ILE A 543 -26.15 -3.25 -4.43
CA ILE A 543 -25.17 -2.46 -3.66
C ILE A 543 -23.74 -2.93 -3.91
N LEU A 544 -23.50 -4.25 -3.93
CA LEU A 544 -22.21 -4.83 -4.24
C LEU A 544 -21.79 -4.54 -5.70
N HIS A 545 -22.76 -4.51 -6.63
CA HIS A 545 -22.46 -4.22 -8.04
C HIS A 545 -22.03 -2.77 -8.24
N ILE A 546 -22.70 -1.80 -7.61
CA ILE A 546 -22.28 -0.41 -7.61
C ILE A 546 -20.82 -0.30 -7.11
N LEU A 547 -20.53 -0.92 -5.96
CA LEU A 547 -19.21 -0.88 -5.36
C LEU A 547 -18.14 -1.53 -6.25
N SER A 548 -18.45 -2.64 -6.91
CA SER A 548 -17.50 -3.33 -7.79
C SER A 548 -17.25 -2.62 -9.13
N GLY A 549 -18.11 -1.68 -9.52
CA GLY A 549 -17.91 -0.80 -10.65
C GLY A 549 -17.03 0.43 -10.39
N CYS A 550 -16.67 0.70 -9.12
CA CYS A 550 -15.78 1.79 -8.77
C CYS A 550 -14.33 1.54 -9.22
N VAL A 551 -13.62 2.60 -9.63
CA VAL A 551 -12.23 2.55 -10.11
C VAL A 551 -11.28 1.94 -9.07
N GLU A 552 -11.52 2.19 -7.80
CA GLU A 552 -10.70 1.71 -6.69
C GLU A 552 -10.85 0.21 -6.43
N MET A 553 -11.94 -0.41 -6.87
CA MET A 553 -12.14 -1.84 -6.68
C MET A 553 -11.46 -2.63 -7.81
N PRO A 554 -10.37 -3.34 -7.55
CA PRO A 554 -9.68 -4.06 -8.60
C PRO A 554 -10.52 -5.21 -9.12
N GLY A 555 -10.78 -5.21 -10.42
CA GLY A 555 -11.46 -6.31 -11.12
C GLY A 555 -10.69 -7.63 -10.96
N MET A 556 -11.37 -8.73 -11.23
CA MET A 556 -10.80 -10.07 -11.15
C MET A 556 -10.58 -10.66 -12.54
N SER A 557 -9.44 -11.34 -12.72
CA SER A 557 -9.19 -12.06 -13.98
C SER A 557 -10.20 -13.19 -14.17
N ILE A 558 -10.71 -13.29 -15.38
CA ILE A 558 -11.65 -14.34 -15.79
C ILE A 558 -10.87 -15.60 -16.17
N ARG A 559 -11.24 -16.74 -15.62
CA ARG A 559 -10.67 -18.05 -15.92
C ARG A 559 -11.65 -18.86 -16.76
N LYS A 560 -11.18 -19.89 -17.44
CA LYS A 560 -12.00 -20.78 -18.27
C LYS A 560 -13.21 -21.34 -17.50
N LYS A 561 -13.01 -21.81 -16.29
CA LYS A 561 -14.08 -22.36 -15.41
C LYS A 561 -15.13 -21.32 -15.01
N ASP A 562 -14.81 -20.04 -15.03
CA ASP A 562 -15.75 -18.98 -14.67
C ASP A 562 -16.81 -18.78 -15.79
N ILE A 563 -16.52 -19.23 -17.03
CA ILE A 563 -17.38 -19.11 -18.20
C ILE A 563 -18.00 -20.46 -18.61
N GLU A 564 -17.20 -21.54 -18.66
CA GLU A 564 -17.62 -22.83 -19.22
C GLU A 564 -18.28 -23.77 -18.21
N GLY A 565 -18.01 -23.60 -16.90
CA GLY A 565 -18.62 -24.30 -15.77
C GLY A 565 -18.50 -25.83 -15.82
N ASP A 566 -17.42 -26.39 -15.27
CA ASP A 566 -17.31 -27.86 -15.21
C ASP A 566 -18.16 -28.47 -14.07
N ASP A 567 -18.34 -27.76 -12.92
CA ASP A 567 -19.06 -28.26 -11.72
C ASP A 567 -19.67 -27.13 -10.84
N GLY A 568 -19.96 -25.95 -11.39
CA GLY A 568 -20.46 -24.83 -10.59
C GLY A 568 -21.17 -23.75 -11.39
N GLU A 569 -21.80 -22.82 -10.68
CA GLU A 569 -22.45 -21.65 -11.27
C GLU A 569 -21.44 -20.80 -12.06
N THR A 570 -21.71 -20.56 -13.34
CA THR A 570 -20.92 -19.65 -14.17
C THR A 570 -21.22 -18.19 -13.87
N ILE A 571 -20.40 -17.27 -14.37
CA ILE A 571 -20.70 -15.83 -14.30
C ILE A 571 -22.01 -15.54 -15.06
N ASN A 572 -22.26 -16.19 -16.17
CA ASN A 572 -23.48 -16.00 -16.96
C ASN A 572 -24.72 -16.50 -16.22
N ASP A 573 -24.63 -17.62 -15.50
CA ASP A 573 -25.72 -18.10 -14.64
C ASP A 573 -26.03 -17.12 -13.51
N PHE A 574 -24.99 -16.56 -12.90
CA PHE A 574 -25.13 -15.53 -11.87
C PHE A 574 -25.79 -14.27 -12.43
N ILE A 575 -25.35 -13.79 -13.61
CA ILE A 575 -25.96 -12.64 -14.30
C ILE A 575 -27.42 -12.92 -14.60
N ALA A 576 -27.75 -14.10 -15.16
CA ALA A 576 -29.13 -14.47 -15.46
C ALA A 576 -30.02 -14.51 -14.22
N ARG A 577 -29.51 -15.06 -13.12
CA ARG A 577 -30.23 -15.14 -11.83
C ARG A 577 -30.50 -13.78 -11.19
N TYR A 578 -29.55 -12.87 -11.27
CA TYR A 578 -29.59 -11.58 -10.57
C TYR A 578 -29.74 -10.38 -11.50
N SER A 579 -30.11 -10.58 -12.75
CA SER A 579 -30.21 -9.53 -13.78
C SER A 579 -31.05 -8.32 -13.35
N SER A 580 -32.17 -8.57 -12.65
CA SER A 580 -33.04 -7.50 -12.12
C SER A 580 -32.48 -6.75 -10.91
N GLN A 581 -31.42 -7.27 -10.30
CA GLN A 581 -30.77 -6.68 -9.12
C GLN A 581 -29.46 -5.99 -9.44
N LEU A 582 -28.88 -6.21 -10.63
CA LEU A 582 -27.66 -5.55 -11.05
C LEU A 582 -27.94 -4.07 -11.35
N ALA A 583 -27.05 -3.19 -10.93
CA ALA A 583 -27.17 -1.75 -11.19
C ALA A 583 -26.82 -1.43 -12.65
N GLY A 584 -27.64 -0.58 -13.29
CA GLY A 584 -27.41 -0.13 -14.67
C GLY A 584 -27.77 -1.15 -15.75
N LYS A 585 -27.44 -0.81 -17.00
CA LYS A 585 -27.67 -1.68 -18.18
C LYS A 585 -26.60 -2.77 -18.23
N ILE A 586 -27.02 -4.02 -18.38
CA ILE A 586 -26.12 -5.13 -18.67
C ILE A 586 -25.66 -5.01 -20.13
N PRO A 587 -24.34 -4.85 -20.39
CA PRO A 587 -23.84 -4.76 -21.77
C PRO A 587 -23.91 -6.11 -22.46
N ASN A 588 -24.05 -6.10 -23.79
CA ASN A 588 -23.93 -7.30 -24.59
C ASN A 588 -22.45 -7.70 -24.73
N ASP A 589 -22.19 -8.97 -25.05
CA ASP A 589 -20.84 -9.54 -25.13
C ASP A 589 -19.93 -8.91 -26.21
N TRP A 590 -20.51 -8.21 -27.21
CA TRP A 590 -19.78 -7.45 -28.23
C TRP A 590 -19.66 -5.94 -27.93
N GLU A 591 -20.30 -5.44 -26.85
CA GLU A 591 -20.23 -4.02 -26.47
C GLU A 591 -18.90 -3.71 -25.78
N PRO A 592 -18.30 -2.53 -26.03
CA PRO A 592 -17.17 -2.05 -25.23
C PRO A 592 -17.54 -2.01 -23.74
N GLY A 593 -16.65 -2.52 -22.88
CA GLY A 593 -16.88 -2.57 -21.42
C GLY A 593 -17.47 -3.90 -20.93
N TYR A 594 -17.89 -4.83 -21.81
CA TYR A 594 -18.40 -6.13 -21.37
C TYR A 594 -17.36 -6.90 -20.54
N GLU A 595 -16.09 -6.87 -20.93
CA GLU A 595 -15.04 -7.56 -20.16
C GLU A 595 -14.87 -6.96 -18.76
N ASP A 596 -14.94 -5.65 -18.62
CA ASP A 596 -14.87 -5.00 -17.29
C ASP A 596 -16.11 -5.29 -16.47
N PHE A 597 -17.29 -5.34 -17.11
CA PHE A 597 -18.53 -5.73 -16.46
C PHE A 597 -18.46 -7.14 -15.90
N ILE A 598 -18.05 -8.16 -16.67
CA ILE A 598 -17.94 -9.54 -16.14
C ILE A 598 -16.88 -9.67 -15.05
N ARG A 599 -15.80 -8.89 -15.13
CA ARG A 599 -14.78 -8.80 -14.06
C ARG A 599 -15.37 -8.21 -12.79
N SER A 600 -16.20 -7.18 -12.89
CA SER A 600 -16.89 -6.59 -11.73
C SER A 600 -17.91 -7.55 -11.14
N VAL A 601 -18.72 -8.24 -11.97
CA VAL A 601 -19.67 -9.26 -11.51
C VAL A 601 -18.96 -10.39 -10.76
N LYS A 602 -17.77 -10.79 -11.17
CA LYS A 602 -16.99 -11.77 -10.42
C LYS A 602 -16.60 -11.27 -9.03
N VAL A 603 -16.32 -9.96 -8.87
CA VAL A 603 -16.09 -9.35 -7.55
C VAL A 603 -17.37 -9.34 -6.72
N VAL A 604 -18.52 -9.01 -7.32
CA VAL A 604 -19.84 -9.11 -6.64
C VAL A 604 -20.06 -10.50 -6.08
N ARG A 605 -19.86 -11.52 -6.91
CA ARG A 605 -20.02 -12.92 -6.50
C ARG A 605 -19.08 -13.29 -5.34
N LEU A 606 -17.81 -12.93 -5.43
CA LEU A 606 -16.83 -13.14 -4.36
C LEU A 606 -17.30 -12.52 -3.02
N LEU A 607 -17.66 -11.24 -3.04
CA LEU A 607 -18.07 -10.52 -1.82
C LEU A 607 -19.40 -11.00 -1.28
N ASN A 608 -20.31 -11.43 -2.16
CA ASN A 608 -21.58 -12.05 -1.75
C ASN A 608 -21.34 -13.39 -1.06
N GLU A 609 -20.59 -14.30 -1.67
CA GLU A 609 -20.27 -15.60 -1.05
C GLU A 609 -19.49 -15.44 0.27
N TRP A 610 -18.59 -14.47 0.34
CA TRP A 610 -17.94 -14.11 1.61
C TRP A 610 -18.97 -13.69 2.67
N SER A 611 -19.93 -12.84 2.31
CA SER A 611 -20.99 -12.38 3.24
C SER A 611 -22.03 -13.46 3.56
N GLU A 612 -22.09 -14.54 2.79
CA GLU A 612 -22.86 -15.77 3.05
C GLU A 612 -22.05 -16.83 3.83
N GLU A 613 -20.91 -16.41 4.37
CA GLU A 613 -20.04 -17.23 5.23
C GLU A 613 -19.27 -18.34 4.50
N ALA A 614 -19.03 -18.22 3.19
CA ALA A 614 -18.16 -19.15 2.49
C ALA A 614 -16.74 -19.19 3.11
N GLY A 615 -16.13 -20.36 3.21
CA GLY A 615 -14.80 -20.55 3.78
C GLY A 615 -13.70 -19.92 2.92
N GLU A 616 -12.60 -19.46 3.54
CA GLU A 616 -11.46 -18.88 2.79
C GLU A 616 -10.85 -19.88 1.79
N ASP A 617 -10.83 -21.19 2.10
CA ASP A 617 -10.36 -22.24 1.17
C ASP A 617 -11.29 -22.38 -0.03
N THR A 618 -12.60 -22.39 0.19
CA THR A 618 -13.60 -22.41 -0.89
C THR A 618 -13.44 -21.21 -1.81
N LEU A 619 -13.31 -20.00 -1.23
CA LEU A 619 -13.10 -18.79 -2.01
C LEU A 619 -11.76 -18.81 -2.77
N MET A 620 -10.72 -19.42 -2.20
CA MET A 620 -9.43 -19.59 -2.86
C MET A 620 -9.53 -20.56 -4.06
N GLU A 621 -10.27 -21.64 -3.93
CA GLU A 621 -10.49 -22.61 -5.00
C GLU A 621 -11.39 -22.04 -6.11
N ASP A 622 -12.52 -21.45 -5.73
CA ASP A 622 -13.52 -20.97 -6.68
C ASP A 622 -13.11 -19.68 -7.39
N PHE A 623 -12.53 -18.75 -6.67
CA PHE A 623 -12.17 -17.44 -7.23
C PHE A 623 -10.66 -17.26 -7.48
N GLY A 624 -9.80 -18.11 -6.92
CA GLY A 624 -8.34 -17.96 -6.98
C GLY A 624 -7.83 -16.80 -6.12
N VAL A 625 -8.58 -16.42 -5.09
CA VAL A 625 -8.26 -15.28 -4.21
C VAL A 625 -7.64 -15.78 -2.91
N THR A 626 -6.44 -15.34 -2.62
CA THR A 626 -5.75 -15.67 -1.36
C THR A 626 -6.33 -14.86 -0.18
N PRO A 627 -6.17 -15.33 1.09
CA PRO A 627 -6.64 -14.61 2.27
C PRO A 627 -6.16 -13.15 2.36
N GLY A 628 -4.91 -12.88 1.97
CA GLY A 628 -4.38 -11.50 1.94
C GLY A 628 -5.06 -10.62 0.90
N GLU A 629 -5.38 -11.15 -0.28
CA GLU A 629 -6.11 -10.42 -1.32
C GLU A 629 -7.56 -10.19 -0.95
N LEU A 630 -8.22 -11.16 -0.35
CA LEU A 630 -9.58 -11.01 0.15
C LEU A 630 -9.65 -9.87 1.19
N ARG A 631 -8.71 -9.85 2.14
CA ARG A 631 -8.66 -8.78 3.16
C ARG A 631 -8.41 -7.39 2.53
N ALA A 632 -7.52 -7.29 1.56
CA ALA A 632 -7.29 -6.04 0.84
C ALA A 632 -8.56 -5.53 0.13
N ARG A 633 -9.32 -6.44 -0.51
CA ARG A 633 -10.61 -6.09 -1.12
C ARG A 633 -11.67 -5.68 -0.10
N ILE A 634 -11.72 -6.35 1.03
CA ILE A 634 -12.64 -6.00 2.13
C ILE A 634 -12.32 -4.59 2.68
N GLU A 635 -11.03 -4.23 2.83
CA GLU A 635 -10.61 -2.88 3.25
C GLU A 635 -11.05 -1.81 2.23
N ILE A 636 -10.88 -2.08 0.94
CA ILE A 636 -11.35 -1.19 -0.14
C ILE A 636 -12.88 -1.10 -0.12
N ALA A 637 -13.56 -2.23 0.01
CA ALA A 637 -15.02 -2.28 0.10
C ALA A 637 -15.54 -1.48 1.29
N ASP A 638 -14.93 -1.60 2.48
CA ASP A 638 -15.34 -0.85 3.68
C ASP A 638 -15.23 0.66 3.46
N TRP A 639 -14.16 1.13 2.81
CA TRP A 639 -13.99 2.53 2.44
C TRP A 639 -15.01 3.00 1.38
N LEU A 640 -15.27 2.23 0.34
CA LEU A 640 -16.27 2.56 -0.69
C LEU A 640 -17.70 2.54 -0.13
N PHE A 641 -18.03 1.62 0.75
CA PHE A 641 -19.32 1.63 1.47
C PHE A 641 -19.49 2.87 2.32
N TYR A 642 -18.44 3.29 3.03
CA TYR A 642 -18.46 4.54 3.78
C TYR A 642 -18.74 5.72 2.84
N SER A 643 -18.00 5.82 1.74
CA SER A 643 -18.18 6.87 0.74
C SER A 643 -19.60 6.87 0.13
N MET A 644 -20.13 5.68 -0.18
CA MET A 644 -21.50 5.52 -0.68
C MET A 644 -22.53 5.97 0.36
N THR A 645 -22.31 5.69 1.65
CA THR A 645 -23.18 6.14 2.75
C THR A 645 -23.22 7.67 2.83
N GLU A 646 -22.06 8.33 2.74
CA GLU A 646 -21.95 9.78 2.78
C GLU A 646 -22.62 10.45 1.57
N ILE A 647 -22.37 9.92 0.37
CA ILE A 647 -23.01 10.40 -0.87
C ILE A 647 -24.54 10.23 -0.80
N ALA A 648 -25.03 9.06 -0.40
CA ALA A 648 -26.45 8.80 -0.24
C ALA A 648 -27.11 9.77 0.78
N GLY A 649 -26.39 10.07 1.88
CA GLY A 649 -26.80 11.06 2.87
C GLY A 649 -26.94 12.46 2.30
N LEU A 650 -25.98 12.90 1.47
CA LEU A 650 -26.02 14.21 0.80
C LEU A 650 -27.14 14.30 -0.25
N LEU A 651 -27.47 13.19 -0.93
CA LEU A 651 -28.57 13.08 -1.87
C LEU A 651 -29.95 12.97 -1.19
N GLY A 652 -30.00 12.84 0.15
CA GLY A 652 -31.23 12.71 0.90
C GLY A 652 -31.89 11.31 0.82
N LEU A 653 -31.18 10.28 0.34
CA LEU A 653 -31.67 8.91 0.14
C LEU A 653 -31.65 8.11 1.46
N LYS A 654 -32.44 8.56 2.46
CA LYS A 654 -32.42 8.03 3.82
C LYS A 654 -32.77 6.54 3.91
N ASP A 655 -33.67 6.07 3.08
CA ASP A 655 -34.15 4.69 3.10
C ASP A 655 -33.05 3.69 2.70
N MET A 656 -32.10 4.13 1.88
CA MET A 656 -30.98 3.29 1.44
C MET A 656 -29.84 3.19 2.47
N LEU A 657 -29.71 4.17 3.37
CA LEU A 657 -28.61 4.22 4.34
C LEU A 657 -28.55 2.95 5.21
N SER A 658 -29.71 2.45 5.62
CA SER A 658 -29.78 1.22 6.44
C SER A 658 -29.26 0.01 5.66
N SER A 659 -29.65 -0.13 4.39
CA SER A 659 -29.23 -1.25 3.53
C SER A 659 -27.74 -1.20 3.22
N ILE A 660 -27.20 -0.01 2.91
CA ILE A 660 -25.76 0.18 2.66
C ILE A 660 -24.94 -0.15 3.92
N ARG A 661 -25.37 0.34 5.10
CA ARG A 661 -24.69 0.06 6.38
C ARG A 661 -24.72 -1.43 6.74
N LYS A 662 -25.84 -2.11 6.53
CA LYS A 662 -25.94 -3.57 6.73
C LYS A 662 -24.99 -4.32 5.79
N ALA A 663 -24.97 -3.97 4.50
CA ALA A 663 -24.09 -4.56 3.52
C ALA A 663 -22.59 -4.35 3.91
N ARG A 664 -22.23 -3.14 4.35
CA ARG A 664 -20.88 -2.82 4.86
C ARG A 664 -20.45 -3.78 5.98
N ILE A 665 -21.29 -3.93 7.02
CA ILE A 665 -20.97 -4.80 8.16
C ILE A 665 -20.91 -6.27 7.73
N ARG A 666 -21.81 -6.73 6.88
CA ARG A 666 -21.81 -8.10 6.36
C ARG A 666 -20.53 -8.41 5.59
N VAL A 667 -20.09 -7.52 4.71
CA VAL A 667 -18.81 -7.69 3.97
C VAL A 667 -17.60 -7.56 4.89
N LYS A 668 -17.58 -6.59 5.80
CA LYS A 668 -16.47 -6.38 6.76
C LYS A 668 -16.16 -7.63 7.57
N TYR A 669 -17.19 -8.30 8.05
CA TYR A 669 -17.06 -9.48 8.93
C TYR A 669 -17.26 -10.82 8.21
N GLY A 670 -17.76 -10.84 7.00
CA GLY A 670 -18.10 -12.07 6.26
C GLY A 670 -19.23 -12.85 6.92
N ILE A 671 -20.38 -12.22 7.19
CA ILE A 671 -21.47 -12.77 7.97
C ILE A 671 -22.83 -12.60 7.28
N ARG A 672 -23.76 -13.48 7.59
CA ARG A 672 -25.17 -13.34 7.26
C ARG A 672 -25.86 -12.31 8.15
N GLU A 673 -27.02 -11.84 7.71
CA GLU A 673 -27.76 -10.73 8.35
C GLU A 673 -28.13 -11.02 9.81
N GLU A 674 -28.47 -12.27 10.14
CA GLU A 674 -28.83 -12.67 11.49
C GLU A 674 -27.71 -12.51 12.53
N LEU A 675 -26.44 -12.40 12.08
CA LEU A 675 -25.29 -12.22 12.97
C LEU A 675 -24.91 -10.75 13.23
N LEU A 676 -25.56 -9.81 12.55
CA LEU A 676 -25.30 -8.38 12.70
C LEU A 676 -25.29 -7.88 14.16
N PRO A 677 -26.21 -8.32 15.06
CA PRO A 677 -26.19 -7.87 16.44
C PRO A 677 -24.95 -8.31 17.23
N PHE A 678 -24.38 -9.47 16.86
CA PHE A 678 -23.29 -10.10 17.63
C PHE A 678 -21.92 -9.49 17.33
N VAL A 679 -21.65 -9.15 16.07
CA VAL A 679 -20.35 -8.62 15.65
C VAL A 679 -20.10 -7.18 16.11
N LYS A 680 -21.12 -6.51 16.66
CA LYS A 680 -20.99 -5.23 17.35
C LYS A 680 -20.34 -5.38 18.74
N LEU A 681 -20.27 -6.59 19.26
CA LEU A 681 -19.66 -6.88 20.55
C LEU A 681 -18.15 -7.08 20.40
N ARG A 682 -17.36 -6.47 21.27
CA ARG A 682 -15.89 -6.59 21.24
C ARG A 682 -15.46 -8.04 21.35
N ASN A 683 -14.46 -8.43 20.57
CA ASN A 683 -13.90 -9.79 20.50
C ASN A 683 -14.88 -10.86 19.99
N ILE A 684 -16.01 -10.50 19.38
CA ILE A 684 -16.94 -11.42 18.74
C ILE A 684 -16.84 -11.21 17.23
N GLY A 685 -16.00 -12.02 16.58
CA GLY A 685 -15.91 -12.11 15.12
C GLY A 685 -16.87 -13.16 14.54
N ARG A 686 -16.78 -13.41 13.24
CA ARG A 686 -17.58 -14.32 12.44
C ARG A 686 -17.81 -15.68 13.11
N VAL A 687 -16.73 -16.38 13.47
CA VAL A 687 -16.77 -17.75 14.02
C VAL A 687 -17.48 -17.78 15.36
N ARG A 688 -17.16 -16.85 16.27
CA ARG A 688 -17.76 -16.77 17.59
C ARG A 688 -19.24 -16.38 17.51
N ALA A 689 -19.60 -15.45 16.61
CA ALA A 689 -20.98 -15.07 16.37
C ALA A 689 -21.82 -16.26 15.87
N ARG A 690 -21.29 -17.01 14.90
CA ARG A 690 -21.96 -18.21 14.36
C ARG A 690 -22.06 -19.32 15.42
N ALA A 691 -21.02 -19.53 16.22
CA ALA A 691 -21.06 -20.50 17.31
C ALA A 691 -22.13 -20.14 18.36
N LEU A 692 -22.24 -18.88 18.75
CA LEU A 692 -23.32 -18.43 19.64
C LEU A 692 -24.70 -18.65 19.04
N PHE A 693 -24.88 -18.25 17.79
CA PHE A 693 -26.18 -18.40 17.10
C PHE A 693 -26.61 -19.87 16.99
N ASN A 694 -25.70 -20.76 16.59
CA ASN A 694 -25.95 -22.20 16.46
C ASN A 694 -26.25 -22.88 17.82
N ASN A 695 -25.78 -22.31 18.94
CA ASN A 695 -26.10 -22.77 20.29
C ASN A 695 -27.39 -22.13 20.85
N GLY A 696 -28.23 -21.53 20.00
CA GLY A 696 -29.56 -21.02 20.35
C GLY A 696 -29.61 -19.59 20.89
N TYR A 697 -28.47 -18.92 20.98
CA TYR A 697 -28.39 -17.52 21.36
C TYR A 697 -28.63 -16.63 20.13
N THR A 698 -29.88 -16.47 19.72
CA THR A 698 -30.27 -15.76 18.49
C THR A 698 -30.46 -14.25 18.66
N THR A 699 -30.40 -13.73 19.90
CA THR A 699 -30.59 -12.31 20.22
C THR A 699 -29.67 -11.88 21.36
N LEU A 700 -29.35 -10.58 21.44
CA LEU A 700 -28.58 -10.01 22.56
C LEU A 700 -29.26 -10.22 23.92
N GLY A 701 -30.61 -10.24 23.95
CA GLY A 701 -31.36 -10.54 25.16
C GLY A 701 -31.12 -11.96 25.68
N LYS A 702 -31.09 -12.96 24.78
CA LYS A 702 -30.75 -14.34 25.16
C LYS A 702 -29.31 -14.46 25.64
N LEU A 703 -28.36 -13.73 25.03
CA LEU A 703 -26.97 -13.70 25.49
C LEU A 703 -26.84 -13.06 26.88
N ARG A 704 -27.58 -11.99 27.16
CA ARG A 704 -27.57 -11.30 28.46
C ARG A 704 -28.01 -12.26 29.57
N ASN A 705 -29.01 -13.07 29.32
CA ASN A 705 -29.56 -14.03 30.29
C ASN A 705 -28.81 -15.37 30.32
N ALA A 706 -27.89 -15.63 29.41
CA ALA A 706 -27.15 -16.89 29.32
C ALA A 706 -26.31 -17.15 30.58
N PRO A 707 -26.20 -18.36 31.11
CA PRO A 707 -25.27 -18.70 32.18
C PRO A 707 -23.80 -18.50 31.70
N LEU A 708 -22.94 -17.97 32.59
CA LEU A 708 -21.52 -17.76 32.26
C LEU A 708 -20.82 -19.08 31.88
N THR A 709 -21.19 -20.18 32.53
CA THR A 709 -20.67 -21.52 32.23
C THR A 709 -20.94 -21.96 30.81
N SER A 710 -22.16 -21.74 30.32
CA SER A 710 -22.53 -22.06 28.94
C SER A 710 -21.76 -21.24 27.91
N LEU A 711 -21.61 -19.94 28.17
CA LEU A 711 -20.81 -19.07 27.31
C LEU A 711 -19.30 -19.41 27.38
N THR A 712 -18.81 -19.86 28.53
CA THR A 712 -17.42 -20.31 28.67
C THR A 712 -17.11 -21.55 27.83
N ASN A 713 -18.04 -22.47 27.73
CA ASN A 713 -17.90 -23.67 26.90
C ASN A 713 -17.84 -23.35 25.40
N ILE A 714 -18.50 -22.27 24.97
CA ILE A 714 -18.55 -21.88 23.54
C ILE A 714 -17.37 -20.96 23.19
N LEU A 715 -17.05 -19.98 24.04
CA LEU A 715 -16.14 -18.87 23.71
C LEU A 715 -14.79 -18.93 24.44
N GLY A 716 -14.68 -19.82 25.42
CA GLY A 716 -13.57 -19.84 26.38
C GLY A 716 -13.76 -18.80 27.51
N PRO A 717 -13.04 -18.99 28.65
CA PRO A 717 -13.31 -18.28 29.91
C PRO A 717 -13.07 -16.76 29.81
N LYS A 718 -12.04 -16.34 29.11
CA LYS A 718 -11.68 -14.91 28.98
C LYS A 718 -12.75 -14.16 28.16
N THR A 719 -13.09 -14.68 27.00
CA THR A 719 -14.05 -14.04 26.08
C THR A 719 -15.47 -14.05 26.66
N ALA A 720 -15.86 -15.12 27.35
CA ALA A 720 -17.18 -15.21 27.99
C ALA A 720 -17.35 -14.19 29.13
N LYS A 721 -16.33 -13.98 29.96
CA LYS A 721 -16.32 -12.94 31.01
C LYS A 721 -16.40 -11.54 30.40
N ASP A 722 -15.62 -11.26 29.36
CA ASP A 722 -15.60 -9.98 28.66
C ASP A 722 -16.95 -9.68 28.03
N LEU A 723 -17.54 -10.66 27.34
CA LEU A 723 -18.88 -10.57 26.77
C LEU A 723 -19.96 -10.25 27.84
N LYS A 724 -19.94 -10.94 28.97
CA LYS A 724 -20.89 -10.68 30.07
C LYS A 724 -20.74 -9.27 30.65
N ALA A 725 -19.51 -8.78 30.81
CA ALA A 725 -19.24 -7.42 31.26
C ALA A 725 -19.82 -6.37 30.29
N GLN A 726 -19.69 -6.59 28.98
CA GLN A 726 -20.28 -5.72 27.96
C GLN A 726 -21.82 -5.71 27.99
N LEU A 727 -22.46 -6.84 28.30
CA LEU A 727 -23.91 -6.97 28.30
C LEU A 727 -24.58 -6.53 29.60
N SER A 728 -23.83 -6.42 30.71
CA SER A 728 -24.37 -6.17 32.08
C SER A 728 -24.36 -4.69 32.49
N GLY A 729 -23.71 -3.80 31.74
CA GLY A 729 -23.56 -2.39 32.11
C GLY A 729 -24.57 -1.46 31.40
N PRO A 730 -25.08 -0.40 32.07
CA PRO A 730 -25.86 0.65 31.41
C PRO A 730 -25.05 1.41 30.37
N ALA A 731 -23.72 1.25 30.36
CA ALA A 731 -22.80 1.72 29.34
C ALA A 731 -22.74 0.81 28.09
N GLY A 732 -23.17 -0.45 28.20
CA GLY A 732 -23.09 -1.40 27.08
C GLY A 732 -23.97 -1.03 25.89
N GLU A 733 -25.11 -0.37 26.12
CA GLU A 733 -25.93 0.17 25.04
C GLU A 733 -25.41 1.50 24.50
N LYS A 734 -24.84 2.36 25.35
CA LYS A 734 -24.30 3.68 24.93
C LYS A 734 -22.93 3.55 24.26
N GLN A 735 -22.04 2.68 24.72
CA GLN A 735 -20.71 2.48 24.09
C GLN A 735 -20.80 1.69 22.79
N ALA A 736 -21.67 0.71 22.67
CA ALA A 736 -21.93 0.01 21.40
C ALA A 736 -22.59 0.93 20.36
N VAL A 737 -23.38 1.91 20.80
CA VAL A 737 -23.99 2.93 19.93
C VAL A 737 -23.01 4.06 19.62
N GLN A 738 -22.13 4.43 20.53
CA GLN A 738 -21.18 5.55 20.39
C GLN A 738 -19.95 5.15 19.58
N GLU A 739 -19.40 3.93 19.74
CA GLU A 739 -18.36 3.40 18.83
C GLU A 739 -18.91 3.09 17.42
N THR A 740 -20.22 2.83 17.28
CA THR A 740 -20.88 2.75 15.95
C THR A 740 -21.20 4.13 15.37
N LEU A 741 -21.23 5.19 16.17
CA LEU A 741 -21.41 6.57 15.72
C LEU A 741 -20.06 7.28 15.50
N GLU A 742 -18.98 6.85 16.14
CA GLU A 742 -17.60 7.34 15.92
C GLU A 742 -16.89 6.56 14.78
N ASP A 743 -17.35 5.35 14.44
CA ASP A 743 -17.01 4.63 13.19
C ASP A 743 -17.95 5.03 12.02
N THR A 744 -18.86 5.95 12.22
CA THR A 744 -19.70 6.62 11.22
C THR A 744 -19.31 8.08 11.09
#